data_af668fd230d28ff22d4381ec7e2f079d
#
_entry.id   af668fd230d28ff22d4381ec7e2f079d
#
_cell.length_a   1.000
_cell.length_b   1.000
_cell.length_c   1.000
_cell.angle_alpha   90.00
_cell.angle_beta   90.00
_cell.angle_gamma   90.00
#
_symmetry.space_group_name_H-M   'P 1'
#
loop_
_entity.id
_entity.type
_entity.pdbx_description
1 polymer ?
#
loop_
_entity_poly.entity_id
_entity_poly.type
_entity_poly.pdbx_seq_one_letter_code
_entity_poly.pdbx_strand_id
1 'polypeptide(L)'
;MGIVYCEADRTFTIQTKNTTYQMQVDRFGFLLHLYYGKKTDGSCMDYLLTYYDRGFSGNPYDAGSDRTYSMDALPQEYPCYGTGDYRSVALIIENADGSTACDLRYRSHQISNGKYKIPGLPAVYAEETESQTLEITMEDVVTGVEVTLLYGVLPDYDVITRSAKIAYHGDGKIFIQKAQSACLDFLYGKYDLLTFYGRHAMERRMQREPVTHGSHVIGSVRGTSSHQYNPMMILADEHTTDSCGNCYAMSFVYSGNFKGEALKDQFGQTRALLGLQDEMFSYPLETGSVFYTPEVLLSFSGSGMNQLSQNLHRCIRQHICRGKYKESIRPILVNSWESAYFDFDGDTLYELAKEAKNVGIDMLVLDDGWFGKRDDDNSGLGDWFVNEKKLGGTLGSLIQKINDLGVKFGIWIEPEMISEDSDLYREHPDWALTIPGRNPVHARNQLVLDFSRKEVVDHIFDQICKVLDQGNIEYVKWDMNRSLMDVFSRGTKDQGRVMYDYVIGLYDFLERIVTRYPDLLIEGCSGGGGRFDAGMMYYTPQIWCSDNTDALDRLQIQYGTSFGYPISAVGSHVSAVPNHQTGRITSLHTRGVVAMAGTFGYELNLGKLSEEEKEEIRSQVEEYRKFAPLIQTGLYYRLSDPSKEEYAAWAFVSEDQKEVLLNVVMQEIHGNMTVNYVNLQGLKCSAVYRDTETGKTYNGAALMEAGIPMPVEMGEFKAYQMHLVGEE
;
A
#
# COMPACT_ATOMS: atom_id res chain seq x y z
N MET A 1 -14.15 11.30 -22.46
CA MET A 1 -13.10 10.81 -21.56
C MET A 1 -12.78 9.39 -21.97
N GLY A 2 -11.56 8.94 -21.81
CA GLY A 2 -11.12 7.60 -22.24
C GLY A 2 -9.89 7.64 -23.14
N ILE A 3 -9.76 6.66 -24.01
CA ILE A 3 -8.60 6.42 -24.85
C ILE A 3 -8.93 6.72 -26.30
N VAL A 4 -8.09 7.51 -26.99
CA VAL A 4 -8.22 7.85 -28.40
C VAL A 4 -6.88 7.62 -29.09
N TYR A 5 -6.90 6.97 -30.25
CA TYR A 5 -5.77 6.88 -31.16
C TYR A 5 -6.00 7.73 -32.39
N CYS A 6 -5.06 8.61 -32.72
CA CYS A 6 -5.06 9.41 -33.95
C CYS A 6 -4.08 8.77 -34.94
N GLU A 7 -4.58 8.19 -36.01
CA GLU A 7 -3.77 7.51 -37.01
C GLU A 7 -2.87 8.49 -37.79
N ALA A 8 -3.34 9.72 -38.03
CA ALA A 8 -2.57 10.72 -38.77
C ALA A 8 -1.26 11.10 -38.09
N ASP A 9 -1.31 11.27 -36.78
CA ASP A 9 -0.19 11.68 -35.94
C ASP A 9 0.44 10.51 -35.20
N ARG A 10 -0.13 9.29 -35.31
CA ARG A 10 0.26 8.08 -34.58
C ARG A 10 0.31 8.29 -33.06
N THR A 11 -0.65 9.07 -32.53
CA THR A 11 -0.68 9.52 -31.14
C THR A 11 -1.78 8.82 -30.37
N PHE A 12 -1.45 8.33 -29.17
CA PHE A 12 -2.39 7.84 -28.18
C PHE A 12 -2.64 8.94 -27.15
N THR A 13 -3.90 9.26 -26.92
CA THR A 13 -4.33 10.22 -25.90
C THR A 13 -5.25 9.53 -24.91
N ILE A 14 -4.87 9.53 -23.63
CA ILE A 14 -5.66 9.03 -22.51
C ILE A 14 -6.17 10.24 -21.72
N GLN A 15 -7.48 10.32 -21.50
CA GLN A 15 -8.09 11.39 -20.72
C GLN A 15 -8.94 10.86 -19.59
N THR A 16 -8.67 11.34 -18.39
CA THR A 16 -9.51 11.18 -17.21
C THR A 16 -10.34 12.46 -16.96
N LYS A 17 -10.97 12.58 -15.78
CA LYS A 17 -11.73 13.76 -15.42
C LYS A 17 -10.88 15.04 -15.46
N ASN A 18 -9.68 15.02 -14.89
CA ASN A 18 -8.81 16.16 -14.71
C ASN A 18 -7.43 16.02 -15.38
N THR A 19 -7.16 14.90 -16.06
CA THR A 19 -5.81 14.57 -16.54
C THR A 19 -5.80 14.26 -18.03
N THR A 20 -4.69 14.61 -18.71
CA THR A 20 -4.31 14.11 -20.04
C THR A 20 -2.96 13.41 -19.94
N TYR A 21 -2.87 12.24 -20.57
CA TYR A 21 -1.63 11.48 -20.79
C TYR A 21 -1.49 11.23 -22.29
N GLN A 22 -0.35 11.58 -22.89
CA GLN A 22 -0.17 11.45 -24.33
C GLN A 22 1.18 10.85 -24.68
N MET A 23 1.18 9.97 -25.67
CA MET A 23 2.36 9.33 -26.23
C MET A 23 2.24 9.17 -27.76
N GLN A 24 3.35 9.02 -28.45
CA GLN A 24 3.42 8.94 -29.89
C GLN A 24 4.32 7.80 -30.35
N VAL A 25 3.89 7.10 -31.40
CA VAL A 25 4.78 6.24 -32.16
C VAL A 25 5.49 7.08 -33.20
N ASP A 26 6.80 7.24 -33.07
CA ASP A 26 7.58 8.10 -33.94
C ASP A 26 7.85 7.48 -35.35
N ARG A 27 8.59 8.20 -36.20
CA ARG A 27 8.92 7.77 -37.53
C ARG A 27 9.74 6.50 -37.62
N PHE A 28 10.47 6.13 -36.57
CA PHE A 28 11.29 4.91 -36.49
C PHE A 28 10.64 3.79 -35.71
N GLY A 29 9.43 4.00 -35.21
CA GLY A 29 8.67 3.01 -34.44
C GLY A 29 8.96 3.00 -32.96
N PHE A 30 9.71 3.96 -32.42
CA PHE A 30 9.84 4.11 -30.98
C PHE A 30 8.57 4.72 -30.37
N LEU A 31 8.20 4.26 -29.17
CA LEU A 31 7.09 4.81 -28.42
C LEU A 31 7.61 5.90 -27.46
N LEU A 32 7.36 7.16 -27.82
CA LEU A 32 7.82 8.33 -27.09
C LEU A 32 6.73 8.89 -26.18
N HIS A 33 7.12 9.32 -24.98
CA HIS A 33 6.24 10.04 -24.05
C HIS A 33 6.13 11.51 -24.49
N LEU A 34 4.91 12.07 -24.51
CA LEU A 34 4.72 13.47 -24.86
C LEU A 34 4.33 14.31 -23.65
N TYR A 35 3.33 13.87 -22.88
CA TYR A 35 2.77 14.65 -21.80
C TYR A 35 2.04 13.80 -20.77
N TYR A 36 2.18 14.16 -19.52
CA TYR A 36 1.34 13.72 -18.41
C TYR A 36 1.08 14.88 -17.47
N GLY A 37 -0.19 15.22 -17.20
CA GLY A 37 -0.51 16.33 -16.33
C GLY A 37 -1.96 16.79 -16.46
N LYS A 38 -2.19 18.08 -16.18
CA LYS A 38 -3.51 18.70 -16.22
C LYS A 38 -4.19 18.49 -17.57
N LYS A 39 -5.49 18.27 -17.54
CA LYS A 39 -6.30 18.02 -18.73
C LYS A 39 -6.17 19.10 -19.78
N THR A 40 -5.91 18.69 -21.01
CA THR A 40 -5.89 19.51 -22.22
C THR A 40 -7.08 19.13 -23.13
N ASP A 41 -7.19 19.77 -24.28
CA ASP A 41 -8.19 19.44 -25.30
C ASP A 41 -7.89 18.12 -26.03
N GLY A 42 -6.69 17.53 -25.82
CA GLY A 42 -6.24 16.28 -26.45
C GLY A 42 -5.60 16.45 -27.82
N SER A 43 -5.37 17.68 -28.28
CA SER A 43 -4.58 17.94 -29.51
C SER A 43 -3.17 17.37 -29.39
N CYS A 44 -2.55 17.01 -30.53
CA CYS A 44 -1.23 16.44 -30.57
C CYS A 44 -0.18 17.42 -30.02
N MET A 45 0.66 16.93 -29.11
CA MET A 45 1.72 17.70 -28.45
C MET A 45 3.13 17.28 -28.92
N ASP A 46 3.27 16.72 -30.11
CA ASP A 46 4.55 16.32 -30.70
C ASP A 46 5.56 17.47 -30.83
N TYR A 47 5.09 18.72 -30.88
CA TYR A 47 5.92 19.92 -30.86
C TYR A 47 6.79 20.05 -29.58
N LEU A 48 6.49 19.30 -28.54
CA LEU A 48 7.31 19.22 -27.31
C LEU A 48 8.61 18.45 -27.54
N LEU A 49 8.66 17.57 -28.56
CA LEU A 49 9.87 16.84 -28.92
C LEU A 49 10.85 17.77 -29.62
N THR A 50 12.05 17.89 -29.06
CA THR A 50 13.11 18.73 -29.64
C THR A 50 14.29 17.89 -30.07
N TYR A 51 14.83 18.19 -31.24
CA TYR A 51 15.90 17.45 -31.89
C TYR A 51 17.12 18.34 -32.04
N TYR A 52 18.22 17.98 -31.38
CA TYR A 52 19.50 18.69 -31.43
C TYR A 52 20.65 17.70 -31.58
N ASP A 53 21.72 18.11 -32.27
CA ASP A 53 22.97 17.36 -32.26
C ASP A 53 23.52 17.33 -30.82
N ARG A 54 23.52 16.16 -30.21
CA ARG A 54 23.97 15.92 -28.84
C ARG A 54 25.45 15.53 -28.74
N GLY A 55 26.21 15.72 -29.86
CA GLY A 55 27.63 15.51 -29.91
C GLY A 55 28.01 14.01 -29.84
N PHE A 56 28.19 13.50 -28.61
CA PHE A 56 28.63 12.11 -28.38
C PHE A 56 27.51 11.13 -28.06
N SER A 57 26.25 11.56 -28.07
CA SER A 57 25.12 10.66 -27.86
C SER A 57 24.93 9.72 -29.06
N GLY A 58 24.52 8.48 -28.77
CA GLY A 58 24.25 7.48 -29.80
C GLY A 58 23.01 7.83 -30.63
N ASN A 59 23.06 7.47 -31.92
CA ASN A 59 21.94 7.58 -32.85
C ASN A 59 21.57 6.18 -33.34
N PRO A 60 20.29 5.80 -33.44
CA PRO A 60 19.90 4.54 -34.01
C PRO A 60 20.30 4.49 -35.50
N TYR A 61 20.57 3.29 -36.01
CA TYR A 61 20.98 3.09 -37.41
C TYR A 61 20.00 3.72 -38.41
N ASP A 62 18.70 3.65 -38.12
CA ASP A 62 17.61 4.22 -38.92
C ASP A 62 17.71 5.74 -39.12
N ALA A 63 18.31 6.46 -38.17
CA ALA A 63 18.55 7.90 -38.28
C ALA A 63 19.62 8.26 -39.33
N GLY A 64 20.42 7.30 -39.80
CA GLY A 64 21.46 7.51 -40.81
C GLY A 64 22.49 8.55 -40.38
N SER A 65 22.58 9.64 -41.10
CA SER A 65 23.49 10.77 -40.79
C SER A 65 22.87 11.84 -39.90
N ASP A 66 21.61 11.67 -39.48
CA ASP A 66 20.91 12.65 -38.60
C ASP A 66 21.37 12.49 -37.17
N ARG A 67 22.32 13.30 -36.74
CA ARG A 67 22.88 13.34 -35.40
C ARG A 67 21.97 14.06 -34.37
N THR A 68 20.87 14.62 -34.85
CA THR A 68 19.90 15.28 -33.94
C THR A 68 18.95 14.29 -33.28
N TYR A 69 18.81 13.07 -33.83
CA TYR A 69 17.97 12.03 -33.26
C TYR A 69 18.75 11.16 -32.27
N SER A 70 18.48 11.33 -30.98
CA SER A 70 19.19 10.59 -29.93
C SER A 70 18.25 10.10 -28.85
N MET A 71 18.27 8.78 -28.59
CA MET A 71 17.49 8.15 -27.54
C MET A 71 17.93 8.62 -26.14
N ASP A 72 19.16 9.11 -25.98
CA ASP A 72 19.70 9.66 -24.74
C ASP A 72 18.99 10.96 -24.28
N ALA A 73 18.28 11.63 -25.19
CA ALA A 73 17.57 12.88 -24.90
C ALA A 73 16.06 12.82 -25.17
N LEU A 74 15.58 11.83 -25.92
CA LEU A 74 14.16 11.69 -26.20
C LEU A 74 13.41 11.04 -25.03
N PRO A 75 12.20 11.53 -24.70
CA PRO A 75 11.37 10.92 -23.66
C PRO A 75 10.77 9.60 -24.15
N GLN A 76 10.81 8.56 -23.33
CA GLN A 76 10.39 7.22 -23.73
C GLN A 76 9.33 6.66 -22.76
N GLU A 77 8.42 5.84 -23.30
CA GLU A 77 7.42 5.14 -22.49
C GLU A 77 7.99 3.90 -21.78
N TYR A 78 8.91 3.18 -22.46
CA TYR A 78 9.50 1.95 -21.92
C TYR A 78 10.93 1.77 -22.44
N PRO A 79 11.89 2.54 -21.90
CA PRO A 79 13.27 2.49 -22.37
C PRO A 79 13.92 1.14 -22.07
N CYS A 80 14.65 0.60 -23.09
CA CYS A 80 15.40 -0.63 -23.01
C CYS A 80 16.89 -0.39 -23.08
N TYR A 81 17.68 -1.29 -22.50
CA TYR A 81 19.13 -1.24 -22.62
C TYR A 81 19.59 -1.59 -24.05
N GLY A 82 20.57 -0.83 -24.56
CA GLY A 82 21.22 -1.10 -25.85
C GLY A 82 20.81 -0.18 -27.01
N THR A 83 19.84 0.74 -26.79
CA THR A 83 19.35 1.67 -27.82
C THR A 83 20.08 3.02 -27.87
N GLY A 84 21.09 3.22 -27.01
CA GLY A 84 21.81 4.50 -26.89
C GLY A 84 21.18 5.47 -25.87
N ASP A 85 20.23 5.03 -25.06
CA ASP A 85 19.80 5.72 -23.85
C ASP A 85 20.67 5.28 -22.67
N TYR A 86 21.42 6.19 -22.06
CA TYR A 86 22.31 5.93 -20.94
C TYR A 86 21.69 6.27 -19.57
N ARG A 87 20.43 6.73 -19.55
CA ARG A 87 19.64 6.89 -18.33
C ARG A 87 19.22 5.52 -17.81
N SER A 88 18.70 5.45 -16.59
CA SER A 88 18.10 4.22 -16.07
C SER A 88 16.98 3.73 -17.00
N VAL A 89 17.02 2.45 -17.38
CA VAL A 89 16.07 1.82 -18.29
C VAL A 89 15.00 1.02 -17.56
N ALA A 90 13.87 0.77 -18.23
CA ALA A 90 12.79 -0.04 -17.69
C ALA A 90 13.02 -1.55 -17.86
N LEU A 91 13.75 -1.95 -18.89
CA LEU A 91 13.97 -3.36 -19.24
C LEU A 91 15.44 -3.66 -19.52
N ILE A 92 15.95 -4.74 -18.92
CA ILE A 92 17.22 -5.36 -19.24
C ILE A 92 16.98 -6.87 -19.42
N ILE A 93 17.39 -7.42 -20.55
CA ILE A 93 17.29 -8.85 -20.85
C ILE A 93 18.69 -9.37 -21.18
N GLU A 94 19.06 -10.49 -20.62
CA GLU A 94 20.16 -11.32 -21.07
C GLU A 94 19.60 -12.29 -22.13
N ASN A 95 19.95 -12.05 -23.37
CA ASN A 95 19.52 -12.84 -24.52
C ASN A 95 20.16 -14.24 -24.53
N ALA A 96 19.64 -15.14 -25.37
CA ALA A 96 20.12 -16.52 -25.46
C ALA A 96 21.60 -16.64 -25.91
N ASP A 97 22.13 -15.63 -26.59
CA ASP A 97 23.53 -15.53 -26.98
C ASP A 97 24.44 -14.81 -25.95
N GLY A 98 23.88 -14.40 -24.83
CA GLY A 98 24.59 -13.68 -23.78
C GLY A 98 24.67 -12.16 -23.98
N SER A 99 24.14 -11.60 -25.08
CA SER A 99 24.02 -10.15 -25.26
C SER A 99 22.92 -9.58 -24.36
N THR A 100 22.97 -8.26 -24.08
CA THR A 100 21.99 -7.61 -23.20
C THR A 100 21.18 -6.52 -23.87
N ALA A 101 21.38 -6.28 -25.17
CA ALA A 101 20.65 -5.28 -25.92
C ALA A 101 19.24 -5.75 -26.29
N CYS A 102 18.29 -4.82 -26.26
CA CYS A 102 16.92 -5.03 -26.70
C CYS A 102 16.44 -3.76 -27.43
N ASP A 103 15.93 -3.90 -28.68
CA ASP A 103 15.46 -2.80 -29.51
C ASP A 103 13.96 -2.96 -29.82
N LEU A 104 13.12 -2.50 -28.91
CA LEU A 104 11.67 -2.59 -29.02
C LEU A 104 11.10 -1.54 -29.97
N ARG A 105 10.38 -2.01 -30.99
CA ARG A 105 9.69 -1.16 -31.98
C ARG A 105 8.19 -1.47 -31.97
N TYR A 106 7.38 -0.43 -32.09
CA TYR A 106 5.93 -0.56 -32.18
C TYR A 106 5.51 -1.53 -33.27
N ARG A 107 4.59 -2.44 -32.90
CA ARG A 107 4.01 -3.42 -33.81
C ARG A 107 2.51 -3.21 -34.03
N SER A 108 1.77 -3.11 -32.92
CA SER A 108 0.31 -2.99 -32.93
C SER A 108 -0.23 -2.44 -31.63
N HIS A 109 -1.52 -2.10 -31.63
CA HIS A 109 -2.23 -1.75 -30.42
C HIS A 109 -3.66 -2.27 -30.45
N GLN A 110 -4.27 -2.33 -29.24
CA GLN A 110 -5.69 -2.62 -29.07
C GLN A 110 -6.27 -1.70 -28.00
N ILE A 111 -7.49 -1.22 -28.24
CA ILE A 111 -8.29 -0.48 -27.25
C ILE A 111 -9.56 -1.29 -27.00
N SER A 112 -9.87 -1.53 -25.72
CA SER A 112 -11.05 -2.28 -25.31
C SER A 112 -11.73 -1.62 -24.11
N ASN A 113 -13.02 -1.90 -23.93
CA ASN A 113 -13.72 -1.56 -22.70
C ASN A 113 -13.35 -2.54 -21.59
N GLY A 114 -13.43 -2.09 -20.34
CA GLY A 114 -13.06 -2.88 -19.17
C GLY A 114 -11.57 -2.79 -18.85
N LYS A 115 -11.23 -3.31 -17.68
CA LYS A 115 -9.86 -3.32 -17.15
C LYS A 115 -9.18 -4.66 -17.45
N TYR A 116 -7.93 -4.62 -17.94
CA TYR A 116 -7.12 -5.83 -18.10
C TYR A 116 -6.89 -6.54 -16.75
N LYS A 117 -6.63 -7.85 -16.84
CA LYS A 117 -6.23 -8.69 -15.70
C LYS A 117 -4.78 -9.10 -15.82
N ILE A 118 -4.12 -9.30 -14.69
CA ILE A 118 -2.76 -9.83 -14.63
C ILE A 118 -2.82 -11.19 -13.95
N PRO A 119 -2.50 -12.28 -14.64
CA PRO A 119 -2.54 -13.62 -14.05
C PRO A 119 -1.63 -13.76 -12.83
N GLY A 120 -2.18 -14.23 -11.70
CA GLY A 120 -1.43 -14.50 -10.47
C GLY A 120 -1.00 -13.27 -9.66
N LEU A 121 -1.33 -12.07 -10.11
CA LEU A 121 -0.98 -10.82 -9.43
C LEU A 121 -2.24 -10.00 -9.10
N PRO A 122 -2.26 -9.30 -7.95
CA PRO A 122 -3.27 -8.31 -7.67
C PRO A 122 -3.21 -7.17 -8.68
N ALA A 123 -4.37 -6.69 -9.09
CA ALA A 123 -4.50 -5.56 -9.99
C ALA A 123 -5.82 -4.83 -9.73
N VAL A 124 -5.90 -3.58 -10.12
CA VAL A 124 -7.15 -2.85 -10.16
C VAL A 124 -8.18 -3.61 -10.99
N TYR A 125 -9.38 -3.73 -10.48
CA TYR A 125 -10.53 -4.28 -11.21
C TYR A 125 -11.60 -3.20 -11.38
N ALA A 126 -12.31 -3.23 -12.49
CA ALA A 126 -13.43 -2.33 -12.76
C ALA A 126 -14.37 -2.96 -13.82
N GLU A 127 -15.62 -2.52 -13.79
CA GLU A 127 -16.61 -2.93 -14.78
C GLU A 127 -16.30 -2.33 -16.16
N GLU A 128 -16.86 -2.93 -17.21
CA GLU A 128 -16.67 -2.49 -18.59
C GLU A 128 -17.12 -1.04 -18.84
N THR A 129 -18.08 -0.56 -18.07
CA THR A 129 -18.60 0.81 -18.16
C THR A 129 -17.77 1.85 -17.43
N GLU A 130 -16.91 1.42 -16.50
CA GLU A 130 -16.12 2.29 -15.62
C GLU A 130 -14.69 2.51 -16.12
N SER A 131 -14.23 1.65 -17.04
CA SER A 131 -12.82 1.62 -17.42
C SER A 131 -12.60 1.26 -18.89
N GLN A 132 -11.41 1.58 -19.37
CA GLN A 132 -10.89 1.16 -20.68
C GLN A 132 -9.48 0.64 -20.54
N THR A 133 -9.08 -0.22 -21.46
CA THR A 133 -7.72 -0.75 -21.59
C THR A 133 -7.11 -0.36 -22.94
N LEU A 134 -5.87 0.13 -22.90
CA LEU A 134 -5.00 0.25 -24.05
C LEU A 134 -3.85 -0.74 -23.92
N GLU A 135 -3.67 -1.57 -24.92
CA GLU A 135 -2.53 -2.47 -25.08
C GLU A 135 -1.67 -1.98 -26.24
N ILE A 136 -0.38 -1.76 -26.01
CA ILE A 136 0.56 -1.39 -27.06
C ILE A 136 1.63 -2.45 -27.11
N THR A 137 1.70 -3.18 -28.23
CA THR A 137 2.67 -4.24 -28.46
C THR A 137 3.87 -3.70 -29.23
N MET A 138 5.04 -3.94 -28.68
CA MET A 138 6.36 -3.65 -29.27
C MET A 138 7.16 -4.95 -29.39
N GLU A 139 8.03 -5.05 -30.37
CA GLU A 139 8.78 -6.26 -30.67
C GLU A 139 10.24 -5.93 -31.01
N ASP A 140 11.15 -6.72 -30.48
CA ASP A 140 12.51 -6.84 -31.00
C ASP A 140 12.56 -8.05 -31.95
N VAL A 141 12.55 -7.78 -33.26
CA VAL A 141 12.48 -8.82 -34.28
C VAL A 141 13.74 -9.69 -34.34
N VAL A 142 14.87 -9.24 -33.81
CA VAL A 142 16.14 -9.97 -33.82
C VAL A 142 16.17 -11.00 -32.69
N THR A 143 15.78 -10.60 -31.50
CA THR A 143 15.84 -11.46 -30.31
C THR A 143 14.55 -12.27 -30.10
N GLY A 144 13.43 -11.85 -30.69
CA GLY A 144 12.12 -12.46 -30.51
C GLY A 144 11.47 -12.10 -29.19
N VAL A 145 11.90 -11.02 -28.54
CA VAL A 145 11.28 -10.45 -27.35
C VAL A 145 10.11 -9.57 -27.78
N GLU A 146 8.94 -9.82 -27.22
CA GLU A 146 7.74 -9.00 -27.38
C GLU A 146 7.33 -8.40 -26.03
N VAL A 147 7.06 -7.09 -25.99
CA VAL A 147 6.56 -6.40 -24.82
C VAL A 147 5.23 -5.73 -25.16
N THR A 148 4.19 -6.08 -24.41
CA THR A 148 2.90 -5.38 -24.46
C THR A 148 2.76 -4.51 -23.23
N LEU A 149 2.73 -3.18 -23.42
CA LEU A 149 2.41 -2.23 -22.35
C LEU A 149 0.91 -2.19 -22.13
N LEU A 150 0.50 -2.33 -20.87
CA LEU A 150 -0.88 -2.35 -20.45
C LEU A 150 -1.21 -1.03 -19.74
N TYR A 151 -2.20 -0.30 -20.23
CA TYR A 151 -2.74 0.89 -19.63
C TYR A 151 -4.21 0.66 -19.30
N GLY A 152 -4.55 0.67 -18.02
CA GLY A 152 -5.95 0.69 -17.55
C GLY A 152 -6.33 2.12 -17.17
N VAL A 153 -7.50 2.56 -17.59
CA VAL A 153 -7.93 3.94 -17.36
C VAL A 153 -9.23 3.95 -16.58
N LEU A 154 -9.21 4.62 -15.43
CA LEU A 154 -10.38 4.84 -14.56
C LEU A 154 -10.67 6.36 -14.53
N PRO A 155 -11.49 6.86 -15.47
CA PRO A 155 -11.62 8.30 -15.70
C PRO A 155 -12.15 9.07 -14.49
N ASP A 156 -13.09 8.52 -13.73
CA ASP A 156 -13.75 9.18 -12.60
C ASP A 156 -12.89 9.25 -11.33
N TYR A 157 -11.81 8.45 -11.32
CA TYR A 157 -10.84 8.39 -10.21
C TYR A 157 -9.56 9.16 -10.48
N ASP A 158 -9.37 9.71 -11.70
CA ASP A 158 -8.10 10.30 -12.14
C ASP A 158 -6.91 9.33 -11.95
N VAL A 159 -7.12 8.05 -12.27
CA VAL A 159 -6.13 7.00 -12.16
C VAL A 159 -5.89 6.33 -13.51
N ILE A 160 -4.62 6.14 -13.84
CA ILE A 160 -4.13 5.31 -14.95
C ILE A 160 -3.28 4.21 -14.34
N THR A 161 -3.52 2.96 -14.74
CA THR A 161 -2.70 1.84 -14.29
C THR A 161 -1.71 1.41 -15.37
N ARG A 162 -0.53 0.96 -14.95
CA ARG A 162 0.57 0.53 -15.83
C ARG A 162 1.08 -0.85 -15.44
N SER A 163 1.30 -1.71 -16.43
CA SER A 163 2.02 -2.97 -16.32
C SER A 163 2.64 -3.33 -17.66
N ALA A 164 3.55 -4.27 -17.67
CA ALA A 164 4.14 -4.82 -18.90
C ALA A 164 4.00 -6.34 -18.94
N LYS A 165 3.58 -6.87 -20.10
CA LYS A 165 3.61 -8.28 -20.44
C LYS A 165 4.81 -8.51 -21.34
N ILE A 166 5.73 -9.38 -20.93
CA ILE A 166 6.95 -9.72 -21.66
C ILE A 166 6.80 -11.17 -22.14
N ALA A 167 6.76 -11.37 -23.45
CA ALA A 167 6.70 -12.68 -24.09
C ALA A 167 7.99 -12.97 -24.87
N TYR A 168 8.37 -14.23 -24.92
CA TYR A 168 9.56 -14.65 -25.67
C TYR A 168 9.18 -15.64 -26.78
N HIS A 169 9.53 -15.30 -28.02
CA HIS A 169 9.22 -16.09 -29.21
C HIS A 169 10.48 -16.62 -29.91
N GLY A 170 11.68 -16.21 -29.45
CA GLY A 170 12.96 -16.68 -29.99
C GLY A 170 13.31 -18.11 -29.54
N ASP A 171 14.46 -18.59 -29.99
CA ASP A 171 14.95 -19.91 -29.63
C ASP A 171 15.79 -19.90 -28.34
N GLY A 172 15.61 -20.92 -27.52
CA GLY A 172 16.40 -21.12 -26.30
C GLY A 172 15.79 -20.48 -25.05
N LYS A 173 16.63 -19.96 -24.17
CA LYS A 173 16.27 -19.39 -22.87
C LYS A 173 16.90 -18.02 -22.70
N ILE A 174 16.13 -17.06 -22.30
CA ILE A 174 16.57 -15.70 -21.92
C ILE A 174 16.34 -15.46 -20.43
N PHE A 175 16.97 -14.42 -19.89
CA PHE A 175 16.74 -14.00 -18.51
C PHE A 175 16.36 -12.53 -18.45
N ILE A 176 15.26 -12.22 -17.78
CA ILE A 176 14.89 -10.85 -17.43
C ILE A 176 15.72 -10.45 -16.21
N GLN A 177 16.62 -9.47 -16.40
CA GLN A 177 17.49 -8.94 -15.32
C GLN A 177 16.89 -7.70 -14.65
N LYS A 178 16.04 -6.96 -15.36
CA LYS A 178 15.30 -5.81 -14.87
C LYS A 178 13.96 -5.69 -15.59
N ALA A 179 12.87 -5.47 -14.87
CA ALA A 179 11.55 -5.21 -15.43
C ALA A 179 10.79 -4.21 -14.55
N GLN A 180 10.75 -2.94 -14.97
CA GLN A 180 9.94 -1.92 -14.33
C GLN A 180 8.53 -1.96 -14.89
N SER A 181 7.53 -1.60 -14.07
CA SER A 181 6.14 -1.58 -14.50
C SER A 181 5.73 -0.27 -15.15
N ALA A 182 6.35 0.83 -14.71
CA ALA A 182 6.07 2.17 -15.21
C ALA A 182 7.34 3.01 -15.36
N CYS A 183 7.35 3.85 -16.38
CA CYS A 183 8.32 4.91 -16.61
C CYS A 183 7.55 6.18 -16.95
N LEU A 184 7.97 7.31 -16.39
CA LEU A 184 7.49 8.65 -16.70
C LEU A 184 8.70 9.55 -16.99
N ASP A 185 8.74 10.16 -18.18
CA ASP A 185 9.77 11.10 -18.59
C ASP A 185 9.20 12.53 -18.64
N PHE A 186 9.74 13.41 -17.81
CA PHE A 186 9.39 14.83 -17.78
C PHE A 186 10.47 15.65 -18.47
N LEU A 187 10.12 16.28 -19.58
CA LEU A 187 11.07 17.04 -20.41
C LEU A 187 11.61 18.29 -19.72
N TYR A 188 10.88 18.85 -18.77
CA TYR A 188 11.24 20.05 -18.03
C TYR A 188 10.55 20.03 -16.65
N GLY A 189 10.96 20.94 -15.78
CA GLY A 189 10.36 21.13 -14.46
C GLY A 189 11.38 21.02 -13.34
N LYS A 190 10.98 21.51 -12.19
CA LYS A 190 11.67 21.31 -10.92
C LYS A 190 10.74 20.53 -10.02
N TYR A 191 11.18 19.37 -9.62
CA TYR A 191 10.38 18.47 -8.80
C TYR A 191 11.06 18.21 -7.46
N ASP A 192 10.26 18.09 -6.43
CA ASP A 192 10.60 17.40 -5.20
C ASP A 192 10.11 15.96 -5.27
N LEU A 193 10.89 15.04 -4.74
CA LEU A 193 10.52 13.66 -4.54
C LEU A 193 10.05 13.48 -3.09
N LEU A 194 8.81 13.01 -2.91
CA LEU A 194 8.30 12.57 -1.63
C LEU A 194 8.38 11.06 -1.56
N THR A 195 8.97 10.56 -0.46
CA THR A 195 9.10 9.14 -0.15
C THR A 195 8.66 8.88 1.30
N PHE A 196 8.37 7.62 1.61
CA PHE A 196 7.82 7.21 2.90
C PHE A 196 8.75 6.15 3.50
N TYR A 197 9.69 6.62 4.30
CA TYR A 197 10.72 5.81 4.95
C TYR A 197 10.33 5.44 6.38
N GLY A 198 11.03 4.48 6.97
CA GLY A 198 10.81 4.15 8.36
C GLY A 198 11.61 2.97 8.85
N ARG A 199 11.11 2.42 9.92
CA ARG A 199 11.57 1.20 10.57
C ARG A 199 10.39 0.54 11.28
N HIS A 200 10.58 -0.67 11.81
CA HIS A 200 9.59 -1.28 12.71
C HIS A 200 9.19 -0.29 13.82
N ALA A 201 7.91 -0.17 14.08
CA ALA A 201 7.29 0.73 15.06
C ALA A 201 7.48 2.25 14.80
N MET A 202 7.95 2.63 13.61
CA MET A 202 8.00 4.02 13.11
C MET A 202 7.96 4.03 11.59
N GLU A 203 6.88 3.53 11.02
CA GLU A 203 6.70 3.33 9.59
C GLU A 203 6.24 4.61 8.88
N ARG A 204 6.52 4.69 7.58
CA ARG A 204 5.98 5.65 6.61
C ARG A 204 6.12 7.12 7.01
N ARG A 205 7.27 7.50 7.55
CA ARG A 205 7.59 8.92 7.75
C ARG A 205 7.82 9.58 6.40
N MET A 206 7.12 10.66 6.12
CA MET A 206 7.26 11.41 4.88
C MET A 206 8.60 12.15 4.85
N GLN A 207 9.33 11.98 3.75
CA GLN A 207 10.53 12.75 3.41
C GLN A 207 10.30 13.45 2.08
N ARG A 208 10.65 14.72 1.97
CA ARG A 208 10.55 15.52 0.76
C ARG A 208 11.89 16.15 0.44
N GLU A 209 12.44 15.84 -0.74
CA GLU A 209 13.75 16.30 -1.18
C GLU A 209 13.72 16.75 -2.65
N PRO A 210 14.46 17.80 -3.04
CA PRO A 210 14.58 18.20 -4.43
C PRO A 210 15.22 17.10 -5.28
N VAL A 211 14.68 16.83 -6.46
CA VAL A 211 15.31 15.96 -7.46
C VAL A 211 16.48 16.69 -8.10
N THR A 212 17.69 16.23 -7.80
CA THR A 212 18.95 16.79 -8.30
C THR A 212 19.59 15.84 -9.31
N HIS A 213 20.66 16.28 -10.01
CA HIS A 213 21.38 15.43 -10.95
C HIS A 213 21.88 14.14 -10.30
N GLY A 214 21.64 13.02 -10.95
CA GLY A 214 21.85 11.68 -10.45
C GLY A 214 20.54 10.98 -10.11
N SER A 215 20.62 9.82 -9.47
CA SER A 215 19.47 8.99 -9.12
C SER A 215 19.17 9.05 -7.63
N HIS A 216 17.88 9.29 -7.31
CA HIS A 216 17.29 9.08 -5.99
C HIS A 216 16.55 7.75 -6.01
N VAL A 217 16.96 6.79 -5.19
CA VAL A 217 16.46 5.42 -5.22
C VAL A 217 15.85 5.04 -3.88
N ILE A 218 14.66 4.47 -3.91
CA ILE A 218 14.05 3.75 -2.80
C ILE A 218 13.80 2.30 -3.20
N GLY A 219 13.70 1.39 -2.24
CA GLY A 219 13.40 0.01 -2.56
C GLY A 219 13.48 -0.93 -1.37
N SER A 220 13.20 -2.20 -1.65
CA SER A 220 13.32 -3.29 -0.71
C SER A 220 13.98 -4.50 -1.36
N VAL A 221 14.87 -5.15 -0.61
CA VAL A 221 15.46 -6.47 -0.90
C VAL A 221 15.10 -7.48 0.20
N ARG A 222 14.08 -7.17 1.01
CA ARG A 222 13.67 -7.95 2.19
C ARG A 222 12.70 -9.08 1.89
N GLY A 223 12.32 -9.27 0.62
CA GLY A 223 11.24 -10.18 0.22
C GLY A 223 9.84 -9.64 0.48
N THR A 224 9.74 -8.44 1.05
CA THR A 224 8.50 -7.70 1.33
C THR A 224 8.64 -6.25 0.88
N SER A 225 7.53 -5.50 0.80
CA SER A 225 7.55 -4.05 0.60
C SER A 225 8.26 -3.28 1.72
N SER A 226 8.32 -3.83 2.93
CA SER A 226 9.12 -3.48 4.11
C SER A 226 8.73 -2.24 4.90
N HIS A 227 9.17 -2.19 6.17
CA HIS A 227 9.07 -1.00 7.03
C HIS A 227 10.00 0.14 6.57
N GLN A 228 11.08 -0.20 5.83
CA GLN A 228 12.17 0.71 5.55
C GLN A 228 11.80 1.75 4.50
N TYR A 229 11.12 1.32 3.44
CA TYR A 229 10.52 2.18 2.41
C TYR A 229 9.18 1.60 1.98
N ASN A 230 8.20 2.48 1.80
CA ASN A 230 6.91 2.08 1.22
C ASN A 230 6.99 2.12 -0.31
N PRO A 231 6.33 1.19 -1.04
CA PRO A 231 6.38 1.10 -2.49
C PRO A 231 5.53 2.18 -3.18
N MET A 232 5.70 3.42 -2.76
CA MET A 232 5.04 4.61 -3.30
C MET A 232 6.01 5.77 -3.35
N MET A 233 5.92 6.57 -4.41
CA MET A 233 6.66 7.82 -4.57
C MET A 233 5.75 8.89 -5.18
N ILE A 234 5.98 10.15 -4.80
CA ILE A 234 5.27 11.30 -5.35
C ILE A 234 6.30 12.30 -5.86
N LEU A 235 6.17 12.71 -7.13
CA LEU A 235 6.82 13.89 -7.65
C LEU A 235 5.90 15.08 -7.50
N ALA A 236 6.37 16.17 -6.94
CA ALA A 236 5.58 17.39 -6.74
C ALA A 236 6.36 18.61 -7.23
N ASP A 237 5.67 19.60 -7.81
CA ASP A 237 6.31 20.87 -8.09
C ASP A 237 6.84 21.50 -6.79
N GLU A 238 7.92 22.26 -6.87
CA GLU A 238 8.66 22.87 -5.74
C GLU A 238 7.75 23.54 -4.68
N HIS A 239 6.64 24.14 -5.11
CA HIS A 239 5.71 24.88 -4.23
C HIS A 239 4.39 24.15 -3.96
N THR A 240 4.30 22.88 -4.30
CA THR A 240 3.08 22.09 -4.03
C THR A 240 2.89 21.89 -2.53
N THR A 241 1.65 22.08 -2.07
CA THR A 241 1.19 21.87 -0.70
C THR A 241 0.09 20.80 -0.67
N ASP A 242 -0.52 20.59 0.49
CA ASP A 242 -1.70 19.72 0.61
C ASP A 242 -2.92 20.27 -0.14
N SER A 243 -3.02 21.59 -0.34
CA SER A 243 -4.19 22.28 -0.93
C SER A 243 -3.97 22.90 -2.31
N CYS A 244 -2.73 22.96 -2.81
CA CYS A 244 -2.44 23.56 -4.11
C CYS A 244 -1.17 23.00 -4.76
N GLY A 245 -1.03 23.19 -6.09
CA GLY A 245 0.12 22.78 -6.89
C GLY A 245 -0.06 21.43 -7.57
N ASN A 246 0.87 21.11 -8.47
CA ASN A 246 0.87 19.86 -9.23
C ASN A 246 1.66 18.77 -8.52
N CYS A 247 1.11 17.58 -8.52
CA CYS A 247 1.80 16.40 -8.01
C CYS A 247 1.37 15.11 -8.75
N TYR A 248 2.30 14.16 -8.80
CA TYR A 248 2.20 12.92 -9.57
C TYR A 248 2.55 11.75 -8.64
N ALA A 249 1.61 10.85 -8.38
CA ALA A 249 1.86 9.65 -7.60
C ALA A 249 2.15 8.45 -8.49
N MET A 250 3.07 7.62 -8.02
CA MET A 250 3.30 6.25 -8.48
C MET A 250 3.18 5.33 -7.27
N SER A 251 2.20 4.41 -7.27
CA SER A 251 1.96 3.46 -6.18
C SER A 251 1.95 2.04 -6.71
N PHE A 252 2.73 1.15 -6.11
CA PHE A 252 2.97 -0.20 -6.61
C PHE A 252 2.00 -1.20 -5.98
N VAL A 253 1.32 -1.98 -6.80
CA VAL A 253 0.38 -3.02 -6.37
C VAL A 253 1.14 -4.35 -6.24
N TYR A 254 2.09 -4.39 -5.28
CA TYR A 254 2.95 -5.53 -5.07
C TYR A 254 3.52 -5.54 -3.65
N SER A 255 3.62 -6.72 -3.05
CA SER A 255 4.02 -6.87 -1.65
C SER A 255 5.44 -7.43 -1.46
N GLY A 256 6.18 -7.62 -2.55
CA GLY A 256 7.55 -8.13 -2.56
C GLY A 256 8.61 -7.03 -2.78
N ASN A 257 9.78 -7.46 -3.23
CA ASN A 257 10.90 -6.57 -3.52
C ASN A 257 10.58 -5.59 -4.64
N PHE A 258 10.84 -4.31 -4.41
CA PHE A 258 10.55 -3.24 -5.35
C PHE A 258 11.70 -2.25 -5.46
N LYS A 259 11.72 -1.48 -6.54
CA LYS A 259 12.61 -0.35 -6.76
C LYS A 259 11.84 0.82 -7.37
N GLY A 260 11.91 1.97 -6.69
CA GLY A 260 11.47 3.27 -7.20
C GLY A 260 12.70 4.15 -7.42
N GLU A 261 12.75 4.86 -8.54
CA GLU A 261 13.87 5.71 -8.91
C GLU A 261 13.38 7.02 -9.53
N ALA A 262 13.92 8.14 -9.09
CA ALA A 262 13.80 9.44 -9.75
C ALA A 262 15.18 9.91 -10.17
N LEU A 263 15.42 10.00 -11.47
CA LEU A 263 16.68 10.39 -12.09
C LEU A 263 16.54 11.76 -12.74
N LYS A 264 17.43 12.69 -12.44
CA LYS A 264 17.64 13.91 -13.23
C LYS A 264 18.88 13.76 -14.09
N ASP A 265 18.68 13.82 -15.42
CA ASP A 265 19.75 13.59 -16.40
C ASP A 265 20.62 14.84 -16.66
N GLN A 266 21.62 14.69 -17.54
CA GLN A 266 22.56 15.73 -17.92
C GLN A 266 21.91 16.92 -18.65
N PHE A 267 20.70 16.75 -19.20
CA PHE A 267 19.91 17.77 -19.91
C PHE A 267 18.87 18.45 -19.02
N GLY A 268 18.78 18.05 -17.76
CA GLY A 268 17.83 18.58 -16.77
C GLY A 268 16.44 17.98 -16.86
N GLN A 269 16.25 16.90 -17.63
CA GLN A 269 15.02 16.13 -17.70
C GLN A 269 14.91 15.20 -16.48
N THR A 270 13.69 14.86 -16.09
CA THR A 270 13.46 13.94 -14.95
C THR A 270 12.77 12.68 -15.45
N ARG A 271 13.37 11.51 -15.13
CA ARG A 271 12.76 10.19 -15.34
C ARG A 271 12.38 9.58 -14.01
N ALA A 272 11.14 9.10 -13.89
CA ALA A 272 10.68 8.33 -12.75
C ALA A 272 10.34 6.90 -13.17
N LEU A 273 10.83 5.92 -12.42
CA LEU A 273 10.64 4.49 -12.65
C LEU A 273 10.10 3.84 -11.38
N LEU A 274 9.16 2.90 -11.51
CA LEU A 274 8.70 2.07 -10.40
C LEU A 274 8.36 0.67 -10.90
N GLY A 275 8.86 -0.34 -10.20
CA GLY A 275 8.62 -1.74 -10.50
C GLY A 275 9.41 -2.69 -9.63
N LEU A 276 9.73 -3.87 -10.17
CA LEU A 276 10.46 -4.90 -9.46
C LEU A 276 11.91 -4.47 -9.16
N GLN A 277 12.40 -4.91 -8.00
CA GLN A 277 13.82 -4.78 -7.64
C GLN A 277 14.67 -5.62 -8.59
N ASP A 278 15.72 -5.03 -9.14
CA ASP A 278 16.66 -5.67 -10.04
C ASP A 278 17.86 -6.35 -9.33
N GLU A 279 18.13 -6.00 -8.09
CA GLU A 279 19.14 -6.70 -7.29
C GLU A 279 18.71 -8.14 -6.99
N MET A 280 19.58 -9.10 -7.29
CA MET A 280 19.33 -10.56 -7.12
C MET A 280 18.14 -11.09 -7.93
N PHE A 281 17.61 -10.32 -8.88
CA PHE A 281 16.53 -10.72 -9.76
C PHE A 281 17.09 -11.21 -11.11
N SER A 282 16.71 -12.42 -11.50
CA SER A 282 17.02 -13.00 -12.81
C SER A 282 15.93 -14.02 -13.14
N TYR A 283 14.98 -13.64 -13.97
CA TYR A 283 13.80 -14.46 -14.25
C TYR A 283 13.93 -15.15 -15.62
N PRO A 284 13.93 -16.50 -15.64
CA PRO A 284 14.08 -17.24 -16.89
C PRO A 284 12.80 -17.21 -17.72
N LEU A 285 12.93 -16.97 -19.03
CA LEU A 285 11.88 -17.20 -20.01
C LEU A 285 12.37 -18.17 -21.10
N GLU A 286 11.60 -19.22 -21.31
CA GLU A 286 11.76 -20.15 -22.42
C GLU A 286 10.84 -19.76 -23.58
N THR A 287 11.10 -20.29 -24.76
CA THR A 287 10.26 -20.09 -25.96
C THR A 287 8.78 -20.31 -25.65
N GLY A 288 7.92 -19.34 -25.94
CA GLY A 288 6.49 -19.37 -25.67
C GLY A 288 6.08 -18.97 -24.24
N SER A 289 7.04 -18.69 -23.36
CA SER A 289 6.77 -18.23 -21.99
C SER A 289 6.42 -16.75 -21.93
N VAL A 290 5.66 -16.38 -20.91
CA VAL A 290 5.19 -15.01 -20.65
C VAL A 290 5.47 -14.63 -19.21
N PHE A 291 5.97 -13.43 -19.00
CA PHE A 291 6.14 -12.79 -17.70
C PHE A 291 5.31 -11.52 -17.62
N TYR A 292 4.72 -11.26 -16.45
CA TYR A 292 3.99 -10.02 -16.18
C TYR A 292 4.67 -9.24 -15.05
N THR A 293 4.84 -7.94 -15.24
CA THR A 293 5.21 -7.07 -14.13
C THR A 293 3.98 -6.76 -13.27
N PRO A 294 4.14 -6.58 -11.95
CA PRO A 294 3.04 -6.08 -11.11
C PRO A 294 2.56 -4.70 -11.56
N GLU A 295 1.36 -4.33 -11.16
CA GLU A 295 0.73 -3.08 -11.58
C GLU A 295 1.25 -1.86 -10.81
N VAL A 296 1.32 -0.70 -11.46
CA VAL A 296 1.54 0.63 -10.85
C VAL A 296 0.31 1.48 -11.07
N LEU A 297 -0.18 2.14 -10.03
CA LEU A 297 -1.16 3.21 -10.11
C LEU A 297 -0.45 4.53 -10.36
N LEU A 298 -0.87 5.24 -11.40
CA LEU A 298 -0.50 6.62 -11.68
C LEU A 298 -1.68 7.52 -11.40
N SER A 299 -1.48 8.59 -10.62
CA SER A 299 -2.47 9.63 -10.43
C SER A 299 -1.82 11.01 -10.48
N PHE A 300 -2.53 11.98 -11.01
CA PHE A 300 -2.14 13.37 -11.04
C PHE A 300 -3.16 14.25 -10.32
N SER A 301 -2.68 15.25 -9.60
CA SER A 301 -3.49 16.32 -9.06
C SER A 301 -2.87 17.69 -9.38
N GLY A 302 -3.69 18.62 -9.85
CA GLY A 302 -3.35 20.04 -9.97
C GLY A 302 -3.87 20.87 -8.79
N SER A 303 -4.39 20.23 -7.75
CA SER A 303 -5.02 20.84 -6.57
C SER A 303 -4.37 20.41 -5.25
N GLY A 304 -3.10 20.06 -5.30
CA GLY A 304 -2.33 19.65 -4.13
C GLY A 304 -2.46 18.18 -3.75
N MET A 305 -1.77 17.82 -2.65
CA MET A 305 -1.58 16.42 -2.26
C MET A 305 -2.81 15.80 -1.58
N ASN A 306 -3.71 16.59 -0.96
CA ASN A 306 -4.97 16.05 -0.43
C ASN A 306 -5.84 15.47 -1.54
N GLN A 307 -5.98 16.19 -2.67
CA GLN A 307 -6.73 15.68 -3.83
C GLN A 307 -6.07 14.44 -4.44
N LEU A 308 -4.73 14.42 -4.54
CA LEU A 308 -3.98 13.26 -5.01
C LEU A 308 -4.24 12.03 -4.13
N SER A 309 -4.19 12.20 -2.81
CA SER A 309 -4.48 11.14 -1.84
C SER A 309 -5.92 10.65 -1.97
N GLN A 310 -6.88 11.55 -2.12
CA GLN A 310 -8.30 11.18 -2.29
C GLN A 310 -8.56 10.38 -3.57
N ASN A 311 -7.86 10.69 -4.67
CA ASN A 311 -7.92 9.89 -5.90
C ASN A 311 -7.47 8.46 -5.63
N LEU A 312 -6.31 8.28 -4.97
CA LEU A 312 -5.78 6.96 -4.60
C LEU A 312 -6.67 6.23 -3.59
N HIS A 313 -7.13 6.92 -2.53
CA HIS A 313 -8.00 6.34 -1.50
C HIS A 313 -9.29 5.76 -2.10
N ARG A 314 -9.95 6.53 -2.96
CA ARG A 314 -11.19 6.09 -3.63
C ARG A 314 -10.91 4.91 -4.55
N CYS A 315 -9.85 4.97 -5.36
CA CYS A 315 -9.47 3.88 -6.26
C CYS A 315 -9.12 2.61 -5.48
N ILE A 316 -8.27 2.69 -4.46
CA ILE A 316 -7.86 1.53 -3.65
C ILE A 316 -9.06 0.91 -2.93
N ARG A 317 -9.89 1.73 -2.28
CA ARG A 317 -11.09 1.24 -1.58
C ARG A 317 -12.06 0.52 -2.50
N GLN A 318 -12.34 1.07 -3.69
CA GLN A 318 -13.40 0.58 -4.56
C GLN A 318 -12.93 -0.43 -5.61
N HIS A 319 -11.66 -0.35 -6.05
CA HIS A 319 -11.13 -1.08 -7.18
C HIS A 319 -9.88 -1.93 -6.88
N ILE A 320 -9.42 -1.96 -5.62
CA ILE A 320 -8.40 -2.90 -5.14
C ILE A 320 -8.96 -3.74 -4.01
N CYS A 321 -9.44 -3.14 -2.92
CA CYS A 321 -10.07 -3.88 -1.83
C CYS A 321 -11.27 -4.68 -2.33
N ARG A 322 -11.34 -5.98 -1.97
CA ARG A 322 -12.40 -6.90 -2.42
C ARG A 322 -13.31 -7.32 -1.27
N GLY A 323 -14.38 -8.03 -1.61
CA GLY A 323 -15.33 -8.57 -0.65
C GLY A 323 -16.24 -7.52 -0.01
N LYS A 324 -17.04 -7.96 0.95
CA LYS A 324 -18.03 -7.08 1.61
C LYS A 324 -17.40 -5.94 2.41
N TYR A 325 -16.17 -6.12 2.90
CA TYR A 325 -15.51 -5.14 3.76
C TYR A 325 -14.90 -3.96 3.01
N LYS A 326 -14.94 -3.89 1.69
CA LYS A 326 -14.61 -2.65 0.99
C LYS A 326 -15.58 -1.49 1.32
N GLU A 327 -16.83 -1.83 1.71
CA GLU A 327 -17.89 -0.86 2.01
C GLU A 327 -18.47 -1.01 3.42
N SER A 328 -18.47 -2.24 3.98
CA SER A 328 -19.03 -2.49 5.30
C SER A 328 -18.18 -1.92 6.42
N ILE A 329 -18.82 -1.36 7.43
CA ILE A 329 -18.16 -0.92 8.66
C ILE A 329 -17.52 -2.14 9.35
N ARG A 330 -16.27 -1.97 9.80
CA ARG A 330 -15.52 -3.00 10.52
C ARG A 330 -16.05 -3.14 11.95
N PRO A 331 -16.03 -4.36 12.51
CA PRO A 331 -16.35 -4.55 13.92
C PRO A 331 -15.31 -3.87 14.81
N ILE A 332 -15.75 -3.29 15.91
CA ILE A 332 -14.85 -2.82 16.96
C ILE A 332 -14.33 -4.06 17.70
N LEU A 333 -13.03 -4.22 17.80
CA LEU A 333 -12.43 -5.41 18.38
C LEU A 333 -11.59 -5.13 19.63
N VAL A 334 -11.35 -6.15 20.42
CA VAL A 334 -10.25 -6.22 21.40
C VAL A 334 -9.33 -7.35 20.98
N ASN A 335 -8.02 -7.04 20.87
CA ASN A 335 -6.98 -8.02 20.60
C ASN A 335 -6.36 -8.47 21.92
N SER A 336 -6.10 -9.78 22.07
CA SER A 336 -5.56 -10.37 23.31
C SER A 336 -4.06 -10.14 23.51
N TRP A 337 -3.30 -9.69 22.48
CA TRP A 337 -1.84 -9.62 22.57
C TRP A 337 -1.35 -8.75 23.73
N GLU A 338 -1.59 -7.44 23.71
CA GLU A 338 -1.16 -6.56 24.81
C GLU A 338 -1.97 -6.76 26.12
N SER A 339 -3.06 -7.53 26.07
CA SER A 339 -3.84 -7.88 27.24
C SER A 339 -3.19 -9.00 28.08
N ALA A 340 -2.57 -10.01 27.44
CA ALA A 340 -2.11 -11.22 28.10
C ALA A 340 -0.81 -11.82 27.51
N TYR A 341 -0.36 -11.39 26.31
CA TYR A 341 0.75 -12.01 25.58
C TYR A 341 0.56 -13.55 25.48
N PHE A 342 1.57 -14.34 25.87
CA PHE A 342 1.48 -15.80 25.91
C PHE A 342 0.84 -16.37 27.19
N ASP A 343 0.59 -15.55 28.21
CA ASP A 343 0.04 -15.95 29.51
C ASP A 343 -1.49 -15.91 29.52
N PHE A 344 -2.10 -16.84 28.81
CA PHE A 344 -3.57 -17.00 28.75
C PHE A 344 -3.98 -18.46 28.68
N ASP A 345 -5.24 -18.70 29.04
CA ASP A 345 -5.98 -19.94 28.84
C ASP A 345 -7.40 -19.61 28.32
N GLY A 346 -8.24 -20.64 28.13
CA GLY A 346 -9.61 -20.42 27.62
C GLY A 346 -10.50 -19.62 28.58
N ASP A 347 -10.28 -19.73 29.89
CA ASP A 347 -11.06 -18.96 30.88
C ASP A 347 -10.67 -17.48 30.87
N THR A 348 -9.37 -17.19 30.77
CA THR A 348 -8.84 -15.82 30.59
C THR A 348 -9.48 -15.12 29.37
N LEU A 349 -9.52 -15.84 28.23
CA LEU A 349 -10.13 -15.31 26.99
C LEU A 349 -11.64 -15.11 27.13
N TYR A 350 -12.32 -16.02 27.79
CA TYR A 350 -13.76 -15.90 28.04
C TYR A 350 -14.09 -14.70 28.92
N GLU A 351 -13.33 -14.46 30.01
CA GLU A 351 -13.50 -13.28 30.86
C GLU A 351 -13.20 -11.99 30.08
N LEU A 352 -12.17 -11.96 29.23
CA LEU A 352 -11.90 -10.81 28.35
C LEU A 352 -13.08 -10.55 27.40
N ALA A 353 -13.70 -11.59 26.84
CA ALA A 353 -14.88 -11.47 25.97
C ALA A 353 -16.11 -10.93 26.73
N LYS A 354 -16.29 -11.30 28.01
CA LYS A 354 -17.35 -10.75 28.87
C LYS A 354 -17.16 -9.26 29.12
N GLU A 355 -15.94 -8.84 29.46
CA GLU A 355 -15.62 -7.42 29.64
C GLU A 355 -15.80 -6.65 28.33
N ALA A 356 -15.38 -7.21 27.18
CA ALA A 356 -15.61 -6.63 25.86
C ALA A 356 -17.11 -6.39 25.60
N LYS A 357 -17.97 -7.38 25.90
CA LYS A 357 -19.41 -7.26 25.79
C LYS A 357 -19.96 -6.15 26.69
N ASN A 358 -19.48 -6.05 27.93
CA ASN A 358 -19.94 -5.06 28.90
C ASN A 358 -19.68 -3.61 28.47
N VAL A 359 -18.59 -3.38 27.69
CA VAL A 359 -18.24 -2.05 27.17
C VAL A 359 -18.67 -1.85 25.71
N GLY A 360 -19.40 -2.81 25.12
CA GLY A 360 -19.99 -2.69 23.79
C GLY A 360 -19.06 -3.04 22.63
N ILE A 361 -17.92 -3.68 22.86
CA ILE A 361 -17.01 -4.18 21.83
C ILE A 361 -17.62 -5.39 21.12
N ASP A 362 -17.45 -5.48 19.80
CA ASP A 362 -18.14 -6.45 18.94
C ASP A 362 -17.39 -7.79 18.84
N MET A 363 -16.06 -7.81 18.97
CA MET A 363 -15.21 -8.96 18.63
C MET A 363 -14.03 -9.12 19.57
N LEU A 364 -13.71 -10.37 19.92
CA LEU A 364 -12.43 -10.77 20.52
C LEU A 364 -11.55 -11.40 19.45
N VAL A 365 -10.30 -10.96 19.36
CA VAL A 365 -9.26 -11.58 18.51
C VAL A 365 -8.26 -12.29 19.40
N LEU A 366 -8.16 -13.62 19.23
CA LEU A 366 -7.14 -14.45 19.84
C LEU A 366 -5.84 -14.33 19.05
N ASP A 367 -4.85 -13.64 19.63
CA ASP A 367 -3.53 -13.42 19.04
C ASP A 367 -2.59 -14.64 19.23
N ASP A 368 -1.29 -14.50 19.03
CA ASP A 368 -0.27 -15.55 19.05
C ASP A 368 -0.30 -16.41 20.33
N GLY A 369 0.04 -17.71 20.22
CA GLY A 369 0.22 -18.61 21.36
C GLY A 369 -0.86 -19.68 21.56
N TRP A 370 -1.82 -19.86 20.64
CA TRP A 370 -2.94 -20.81 20.76
C TRP A 370 -2.67 -22.21 20.18
N PHE A 371 -1.57 -22.40 19.44
CA PHE A 371 -1.30 -23.60 18.63
C PHE A 371 -0.01 -24.32 19.04
N GLY A 372 0.14 -25.60 18.67
CA GLY A 372 1.33 -26.40 18.87
C GLY A 372 1.90 -26.32 20.28
N LYS A 373 3.21 -26.07 20.36
CA LYS A 373 3.94 -25.80 21.63
C LYS A 373 4.30 -24.32 21.78
N ARG A 374 3.45 -23.43 21.27
CA ARG A 374 3.69 -21.99 21.20
C ARG A 374 3.38 -21.30 22.54
N ASP A 375 4.30 -21.46 23.52
CA ASP A 375 4.22 -20.76 24.82
C ASP A 375 5.18 -19.57 24.93
N ASP A 376 6.01 -19.39 23.91
CA ASP A 376 6.91 -18.26 23.68
C ASP A 376 7.19 -18.12 22.17
N ASP A 377 8.08 -17.21 21.78
CA ASP A 377 8.41 -16.93 20.37
C ASP A 377 9.52 -17.84 19.79
N ASN A 378 9.95 -18.91 20.51
CA ASN A 378 11.05 -19.78 20.09
C ASN A 378 10.60 -21.05 19.36
N SER A 379 9.32 -21.40 19.42
CA SER A 379 8.84 -22.71 18.95
C SER A 379 7.48 -22.63 18.27
N GLY A 380 7.06 -23.70 17.61
CA GLY A 380 5.70 -23.99 17.20
C GLY A 380 5.24 -23.43 15.87
N LEU A 381 5.90 -22.43 15.26
CA LEU A 381 5.50 -21.93 13.94
C LEU A 381 5.62 -23.04 12.89
N GLY A 382 4.59 -23.21 12.07
CA GLY A 382 4.41 -24.31 11.13
C GLY A 382 3.46 -25.40 11.64
N ASP A 383 3.24 -25.49 12.95
CA ASP A 383 2.40 -26.50 13.60
C ASP A 383 0.99 -25.94 13.88
N TRP A 384 0.20 -25.74 12.83
CA TRP A 384 -1.12 -25.09 12.93
C TRP A 384 -2.19 -26.07 13.42
N PHE A 385 -2.00 -26.60 14.64
CA PHE A 385 -2.99 -27.37 15.36
C PHE A 385 -3.21 -26.80 16.76
N VAL A 386 -4.47 -26.82 17.21
CA VAL A 386 -4.91 -26.19 18.47
C VAL A 386 -4.23 -26.83 19.68
N ASN A 387 -3.72 -26.01 20.58
CA ASN A 387 -3.27 -26.45 21.91
C ASN A 387 -4.49 -26.55 22.86
N GLU A 388 -5.25 -27.65 22.73
CA GLU A 388 -6.45 -27.89 23.53
C GLU A 388 -6.19 -27.92 25.04
N LYS A 389 -4.97 -28.32 25.47
CA LYS A 389 -4.58 -28.32 26.87
C LYS A 389 -4.51 -26.87 27.40
N LYS A 390 -3.94 -25.95 26.66
CA LYS A 390 -3.83 -24.53 27.00
C LYS A 390 -5.20 -23.86 27.00
N LEU A 391 -6.03 -24.14 26.01
CA LEU A 391 -7.39 -23.60 25.94
C LEU A 391 -8.39 -24.25 26.90
N GLY A 392 -8.02 -25.35 27.56
CA GLY A 392 -8.92 -26.10 28.45
C GLY A 392 -10.06 -26.80 27.72
N GLY A 393 -9.93 -27.04 26.40
CA GLY A 393 -10.93 -27.66 25.55
C GLY A 393 -10.66 -27.41 24.05
N THR A 394 -11.61 -27.78 23.21
CA THR A 394 -11.50 -27.55 21.76
C THR A 394 -11.68 -26.05 21.41
N LEU A 395 -11.04 -25.59 20.34
CA LEU A 395 -11.23 -24.22 19.84
C LEU A 395 -12.72 -23.94 19.53
N GLY A 396 -13.40 -24.90 18.90
CA GLY A 396 -14.83 -24.77 18.59
C GLY A 396 -15.71 -24.55 19.84
N SER A 397 -15.39 -25.20 20.97
CA SER A 397 -16.12 -24.98 22.24
C SER A 397 -15.87 -23.60 22.82
N LEU A 398 -14.66 -23.07 22.72
CA LEU A 398 -14.33 -21.71 23.15
C LEU A 398 -15.04 -20.68 22.27
N ILE A 399 -14.98 -20.83 20.95
CA ILE A 399 -15.68 -19.95 19.99
C ILE A 399 -17.17 -19.91 20.30
N GLN A 400 -17.80 -21.08 20.53
CA GLN A 400 -19.23 -21.14 20.84
C GLN A 400 -19.57 -20.39 22.14
N LYS A 401 -18.80 -20.59 23.20
CA LYS A 401 -18.99 -19.85 24.48
C LYS A 401 -18.91 -18.34 24.28
N ILE A 402 -17.95 -17.86 23.47
CA ILE A 402 -17.77 -16.43 23.18
C ILE A 402 -18.94 -15.90 22.31
N ASN A 403 -19.34 -16.66 21.31
CA ASN A 403 -20.49 -16.29 20.45
C ASN A 403 -21.81 -16.27 21.23
N ASP A 404 -21.99 -17.14 22.23
CA ASP A 404 -23.17 -17.14 23.10
C ASP A 404 -23.28 -15.86 23.95
N LEU A 405 -22.19 -15.14 24.19
CA LEU A 405 -22.19 -13.79 24.77
C LEU A 405 -22.65 -12.71 23.75
N GLY A 406 -22.74 -13.05 22.47
CA GLY A 406 -22.97 -12.11 21.37
C GLY A 406 -21.69 -11.37 20.94
N VAL A 407 -20.51 -11.90 21.23
CA VAL A 407 -19.21 -11.42 20.80
C VAL A 407 -18.70 -12.28 19.66
N LYS A 408 -18.22 -11.64 18.59
CA LYS A 408 -17.60 -12.31 17.44
C LYS A 408 -16.20 -12.81 17.81
N PHE A 409 -15.68 -13.73 17.00
CA PHE A 409 -14.37 -14.31 17.23
C PHE A 409 -13.45 -14.15 16.03
N GLY A 410 -12.20 -13.75 16.30
CA GLY A 410 -11.10 -13.69 15.34
C GLY A 410 -9.88 -14.43 15.85
N ILE A 411 -8.94 -14.74 14.93
CA ILE A 411 -7.74 -15.52 15.23
C ILE A 411 -6.52 -14.96 14.49
N TRP A 412 -5.34 -15.03 15.11
CA TRP A 412 -4.06 -14.70 14.52
C TRP A 412 -3.39 -15.93 13.90
N ILE A 413 -2.74 -15.73 12.76
CA ILE A 413 -1.89 -16.72 12.09
C ILE A 413 -0.65 -16.08 11.48
N GLU A 414 0.45 -16.86 11.37
CA GLU A 414 1.69 -16.48 10.69
C GLU A 414 2.15 -17.61 9.75
N PRO A 415 1.40 -17.90 8.67
CA PRO A 415 1.52 -19.15 7.93
C PRO A 415 2.76 -19.25 7.04
N GLU A 416 3.47 -18.16 6.81
CA GLU A 416 4.69 -18.10 6.01
C GLU A 416 5.95 -18.49 6.79
N MET A 417 5.84 -18.66 8.11
CA MET A 417 6.99 -18.88 9.00
C MET A 417 7.03 -20.29 9.56
N ILE A 418 8.25 -20.71 9.96
CA ILE A 418 8.50 -22.01 10.57
C ILE A 418 9.56 -21.86 11.67
N SER A 419 9.35 -22.53 12.80
CA SER A 419 10.34 -22.64 13.86
C SER A 419 11.17 -23.92 13.67
N GLU A 420 12.48 -23.88 13.99
CA GLU A 420 13.30 -25.11 14.02
C GLU A 420 12.76 -26.11 15.07
N ASP A 421 12.20 -25.59 16.18
CA ASP A 421 11.45 -26.42 17.13
C ASP A 421 9.95 -26.45 16.76
N SER A 422 9.65 -27.11 15.66
CA SER A 422 8.31 -27.50 15.24
C SER A 422 8.31 -28.92 14.69
N ASP A 423 7.17 -29.57 14.70
CA ASP A 423 7.01 -30.91 14.12
C ASP A 423 7.18 -30.84 12.60
N LEU A 424 6.65 -29.78 11.97
CA LEU A 424 6.80 -29.55 10.54
C LEU A 424 8.28 -29.44 10.12
N TYR A 425 9.10 -28.69 10.86
CA TYR A 425 10.53 -28.56 10.52
C TYR A 425 11.28 -29.89 10.68
N ARG A 426 10.95 -30.69 11.70
CA ARG A 426 11.53 -32.04 11.90
C ARG A 426 11.17 -32.97 10.74
N GLU A 427 9.97 -32.84 10.19
CA GLU A 427 9.50 -33.66 9.07
C GLU A 427 10.04 -33.15 7.72
N HIS A 428 10.03 -31.83 7.52
CA HIS A 428 10.39 -31.16 6.26
C HIS A 428 11.39 -30.02 6.46
N PRO A 429 12.62 -30.25 6.89
CA PRO A 429 13.62 -29.19 7.04
C PRO A 429 14.01 -28.54 5.70
N ASP A 430 13.74 -29.22 4.59
CA ASP A 430 13.97 -28.75 3.22
C ASP A 430 12.91 -27.75 2.72
N TRP A 431 11.84 -27.52 3.48
CA TRP A 431 10.81 -26.52 3.15
C TRP A 431 11.14 -25.12 3.64
N ALA A 432 12.13 -24.97 4.51
CA ALA A 432 12.64 -23.67 4.90
C ALA A 432 13.63 -23.11 3.85
N LEU A 433 13.54 -21.81 3.57
CA LEU A 433 14.52 -21.10 2.76
C LEU A 433 15.84 -21.01 3.54
N THR A 434 16.77 -21.94 3.27
CA THR A 434 18.07 -22.02 3.94
C THR A 434 19.15 -22.49 2.98
N ILE A 435 20.34 -21.88 3.03
CA ILE A 435 21.46 -22.23 2.17
C ILE A 435 22.10 -23.55 2.66
N PRO A 436 22.21 -24.58 1.82
CA PRO A 436 22.80 -25.83 2.20
C PRO A 436 24.24 -25.70 2.76
N GLY A 437 24.49 -26.28 3.92
CA GLY A 437 25.80 -26.24 4.57
C GLY A 437 26.16 -24.94 5.31
N ARG A 438 25.21 -24.00 5.43
CA ARG A 438 25.33 -22.83 6.29
C ARG A 438 24.34 -22.89 7.45
N ASN A 439 24.73 -22.34 8.59
CA ASN A 439 23.77 -22.06 9.66
C ASN A 439 22.84 -20.95 9.19
N PRO A 440 21.52 -21.08 9.39
CA PRO A 440 20.56 -20.06 8.98
C PRO A 440 20.72 -18.78 9.79
N VAL A 441 20.45 -17.66 9.17
CA VAL A 441 20.31 -16.37 9.86
C VAL A 441 18.93 -16.33 10.51
N HIS A 442 18.86 -16.07 11.80
CA HIS A 442 17.61 -15.94 12.52
C HIS A 442 17.14 -14.49 12.62
N ALA A 443 15.84 -14.28 12.58
CA ALA A 443 15.17 -13.08 13.05
C ALA A 443 13.89 -13.51 13.77
N ARG A 444 13.65 -13.00 14.97
CA ARG A 444 12.58 -13.44 15.88
C ARG A 444 12.53 -14.97 16.11
N ASN A 445 13.71 -15.61 16.14
CA ASN A 445 13.87 -17.05 16.38
C ASN A 445 13.12 -17.95 15.37
N GLN A 446 12.87 -17.47 14.15
CA GLN A 446 12.10 -18.16 13.14
C GLN A 446 12.76 -18.15 11.76
N LEU A 447 12.34 -19.07 10.90
CA LEU A 447 12.73 -19.21 9.51
C LEU A 447 11.51 -18.97 8.60
N VAL A 448 11.74 -18.88 7.30
CA VAL A 448 10.70 -18.64 6.28
C VAL A 448 10.46 -19.92 5.50
N LEU A 449 9.22 -20.33 5.33
CA LEU A 449 8.81 -21.40 4.43
C LEU A 449 8.99 -20.99 2.96
N ASP A 450 9.36 -21.94 2.12
CA ASP A 450 9.55 -21.73 0.67
C ASP A 450 8.20 -21.70 -0.08
N PHE A 451 7.52 -20.58 -0.03
CA PHE A 451 6.24 -20.40 -0.75
C PHE A 451 6.41 -20.32 -2.28
N SER A 452 7.63 -20.35 -2.82
CA SER A 452 7.83 -20.57 -4.25
C SER A 452 7.49 -22.01 -4.68
N ARG A 453 7.29 -22.92 -3.71
CA ARG A 453 6.96 -24.33 -3.90
C ARG A 453 5.49 -24.58 -3.59
N LYS A 454 4.78 -25.07 -4.61
CA LYS A 454 3.33 -25.32 -4.51
C LYS A 454 2.95 -26.31 -3.39
N GLU A 455 3.75 -27.35 -3.19
CA GLU A 455 3.49 -28.37 -2.15
C GLU A 455 3.57 -27.77 -0.74
N VAL A 456 4.43 -26.78 -0.51
CA VAL A 456 4.52 -26.07 0.79
C VAL A 456 3.26 -25.22 1.00
N VAL A 457 2.89 -24.44 -0.02
CA VAL A 457 1.67 -23.64 0.01
C VAL A 457 0.43 -24.49 0.25
N ASP A 458 0.29 -25.63 -0.46
CA ASP A 458 -0.85 -26.53 -0.32
C ASP A 458 -0.94 -27.11 1.08
N HIS A 459 0.18 -27.54 1.66
CA HIS A 459 0.21 -28.14 3.01
C HIS A 459 -0.24 -27.15 4.08
N ILE A 460 0.31 -25.95 4.06
CA ILE A 460 -0.06 -24.90 5.04
C ILE A 460 -1.50 -24.44 4.84
N PHE A 461 -1.95 -24.30 3.58
CA PHE A 461 -3.34 -23.98 3.27
C PHE A 461 -4.30 -25.01 3.90
N ASP A 462 -4.02 -26.30 3.76
CA ASP A 462 -4.87 -27.35 4.33
C ASP A 462 -4.88 -27.34 5.86
N GLN A 463 -3.76 -27.01 6.50
CA GLN A 463 -3.71 -26.84 7.96
C GLN A 463 -4.55 -25.66 8.43
N ILE A 464 -4.39 -24.48 7.80
CA ILE A 464 -5.14 -23.28 8.16
C ILE A 464 -6.65 -23.48 7.92
N CYS A 465 -7.05 -24.12 6.81
CA CYS A 465 -8.45 -24.45 6.58
C CYS A 465 -9.05 -25.32 7.69
N LYS A 466 -8.29 -26.33 8.18
CA LYS A 466 -8.74 -27.16 9.31
C LYS A 466 -8.96 -26.35 10.60
N VAL A 467 -8.21 -25.30 10.81
CA VAL A 467 -8.42 -24.38 11.94
C VAL A 467 -9.67 -23.53 11.71
N LEU A 468 -9.80 -22.90 10.55
CA LEU A 468 -10.93 -22.03 10.22
C LEU A 468 -12.28 -22.79 10.20
N ASP A 469 -12.27 -24.07 9.88
CA ASP A 469 -13.46 -24.92 9.85
C ASP A 469 -13.92 -25.38 11.26
N GLN A 470 -13.19 -25.05 12.37
CA GLN A 470 -13.55 -25.50 13.73
C GLN A 470 -14.68 -24.72 14.38
N GLY A 471 -15.02 -23.52 13.88
CA GLY A 471 -16.07 -22.69 14.47
C GLY A 471 -16.35 -21.45 13.63
N ASN A 472 -17.19 -20.56 14.17
CA ASN A 472 -17.52 -19.28 13.52
C ASN A 472 -16.38 -18.27 13.74
N ILE A 473 -15.35 -18.33 12.90
CA ILE A 473 -14.24 -17.39 12.86
C ILE A 473 -14.55 -16.36 11.78
N GLU A 474 -14.75 -15.09 12.17
CA GLU A 474 -15.14 -14.00 11.27
C GLU A 474 -13.97 -13.07 10.91
N TYR A 475 -12.81 -13.26 11.53
CA TYR A 475 -11.65 -12.41 11.37
C TYR A 475 -10.34 -13.21 11.49
N VAL A 476 -9.38 -12.88 10.64
CA VAL A 476 -8.01 -13.40 10.70
C VAL A 476 -7.02 -12.23 10.69
N LYS A 477 -6.11 -12.19 11.68
CA LYS A 477 -4.91 -11.36 11.62
C LYS A 477 -3.79 -12.21 11.00
N TRP A 478 -3.42 -11.87 9.77
CA TRP A 478 -2.35 -12.54 9.02
C TRP A 478 -1.04 -11.82 9.22
N ASP A 479 -0.10 -12.42 9.92
CA ASP A 479 1.19 -11.82 10.25
C ASP A 479 2.36 -12.41 9.47
N MET A 480 3.47 -11.67 9.45
CA MET A 480 4.77 -12.07 8.94
C MET A 480 5.87 -11.29 9.65
N ASN A 481 6.57 -11.91 10.58
CA ASN A 481 7.49 -11.22 11.50
C ASN A 481 8.96 -11.37 11.14
N ARG A 482 9.28 -11.80 9.92
CA ARG A 482 10.65 -11.95 9.46
C ARG A 482 10.80 -11.57 7.99
N SER A 483 11.86 -10.81 7.67
CA SER A 483 12.29 -10.59 6.28
C SER A 483 12.89 -11.88 5.70
N LEU A 484 12.80 -12.05 4.37
CA LEU A 484 13.51 -13.09 3.64
C LEU A 484 15.01 -12.79 3.66
N MET A 485 15.78 -13.77 4.07
CA MET A 485 17.23 -13.78 4.02
C MET A 485 17.70 -15.23 3.85
N ASP A 486 18.93 -15.47 3.47
CA ASP A 486 19.43 -16.82 3.16
C ASP A 486 18.59 -17.53 2.09
N VAL A 487 18.11 -16.77 1.09
CA VAL A 487 17.17 -17.27 0.10
C VAL A 487 17.82 -18.31 -0.79
N PHE A 488 17.39 -19.55 -0.62
CA PHE A 488 17.73 -20.67 -1.48
C PHE A 488 16.57 -21.66 -1.49
N SER A 489 15.93 -21.80 -2.65
CA SER A 489 14.88 -22.80 -2.88
C SER A 489 15.48 -24.11 -3.41
N ARG A 490 15.08 -25.23 -2.81
CA ARG A 490 15.39 -26.56 -3.34
C ARG A 490 14.48 -26.97 -4.50
N GLY A 491 13.44 -26.17 -4.78
CA GLY A 491 12.49 -26.40 -5.87
C GLY A 491 12.97 -25.98 -7.25
N THR A 492 14.02 -25.15 -7.34
CA THR A 492 14.52 -24.62 -8.62
C THR A 492 16.04 -24.49 -8.65
N LYS A 493 16.61 -24.52 -9.86
CA LYS A 493 18.02 -24.16 -10.09
C LYS A 493 18.20 -22.66 -10.34
N ASP A 494 17.17 -21.99 -10.84
CA ASP A 494 17.17 -20.57 -11.19
C ASP A 494 16.82 -19.72 -9.93
N GLN A 495 17.81 -19.51 -9.07
CA GLN A 495 17.59 -18.88 -7.77
C GLN A 495 17.13 -17.40 -7.87
N GLY A 496 17.45 -16.69 -8.94
CA GLY A 496 17.06 -15.31 -9.15
C GLY A 496 15.55 -15.06 -9.32
N ARG A 497 14.74 -16.13 -9.49
CA ARG A 497 13.27 -16.03 -9.56
C ARG A 497 12.58 -16.25 -8.20
N VAL A 498 13.27 -16.81 -7.23
CA VAL A 498 12.65 -17.36 -6.00
C VAL A 498 11.85 -16.31 -5.22
N MET A 499 12.40 -15.10 -5.05
CA MET A 499 11.70 -14.03 -4.32
C MET A 499 10.40 -13.57 -5.01
N TYR A 500 10.38 -13.57 -6.34
CA TYR A 500 9.16 -13.26 -7.10
C TYR A 500 8.15 -14.41 -6.98
N ASP A 501 8.60 -15.64 -7.21
CA ASP A 501 7.74 -16.84 -7.13
C ASP A 501 7.19 -17.05 -5.71
N TYR A 502 7.94 -16.67 -4.68
CA TYR A 502 7.46 -16.66 -3.28
C TYR A 502 6.21 -15.77 -3.14
N VAL A 503 6.25 -14.57 -3.69
CA VAL A 503 5.10 -13.64 -3.62
C VAL A 503 3.92 -14.16 -4.46
N ILE A 504 4.19 -14.81 -5.59
CA ILE A 504 3.13 -15.49 -6.36
C ILE A 504 2.48 -16.60 -5.54
N GLY A 505 3.27 -17.40 -4.81
CA GLY A 505 2.75 -18.44 -3.91
C GLY A 505 1.94 -17.86 -2.74
N LEU A 506 2.37 -16.73 -2.17
CA LEU A 506 1.60 -15.99 -1.17
C LEU A 506 0.23 -15.54 -1.73
N TYR A 507 0.22 -14.98 -2.93
CA TYR A 507 -1.01 -14.52 -3.56
C TYR A 507 -1.95 -15.68 -3.95
N ASP A 508 -1.41 -16.83 -4.39
CA ASP A 508 -2.19 -18.05 -4.59
C ASP A 508 -2.87 -18.51 -3.29
N PHE A 509 -2.13 -18.52 -2.20
CA PHE A 509 -2.67 -18.87 -0.88
C PHE A 509 -3.81 -17.92 -0.48
N LEU A 510 -3.56 -16.61 -0.52
CA LEU A 510 -4.54 -15.59 -0.15
C LEU A 510 -5.78 -15.65 -1.05
N GLU A 511 -5.62 -15.82 -2.38
CA GLU A 511 -6.74 -15.96 -3.32
C GLU A 511 -7.62 -17.15 -2.98
N ARG A 512 -7.02 -18.27 -2.63
CA ARG A 512 -7.74 -19.49 -2.22
C ARG A 512 -8.49 -19.28 -0.90
N ILE A 513 -7.91 -18.57 0.08
CA ILE A 513 -8.58 -18.25 1.36
C ILE A 513 -9.79 -17.35 1.13
N VAL A 514 -9.64 -16.23 0.43
CA VAL A 514 -10.76 -15.30 0.21
C VAL A 514 -11.85 -15.88 -0.69
N THR A 515 -11.49 -16.84 -1.55
CA THR A 515 -12.47 -17.59 -2.35
C THR A 515 -13.26 -18.60 -1.51
N ARG A 516 -12.58 -19.32 -0.61
CA ARG A 516 -13.21 -20.32 0.25
C ARG A 516 -14.04 -19.69 1.36
N TYR A 517 -13.58 -18.57 1.91
CA TYR A 517 -14.20 -17.85 3.04
C TYR A 517 -14.51 -16.38 2.64
N PRO A 518 -15.49 -16.15 1.77
CA PRO A 518 -15.73 -14.81 1.18
C PRO A 518 -16.20 -13.76 2.20
N ASP A 519 -16.69 -14.19 3.37
CA ASP A 519 -17.16 -13.33 4.45
C ASP A 519 -16.11 -13.07 5.53
N LEU A 520 -14.94 -13.71 5.42
CA LEU A 520 -13.84 -13.55 6.37
C LEU A 520 -13.18 -12.16 6.22
N LEU A 521 -13.05 -11.42 7.30
CA LEU A 521 -12.23 -10.22 7.33
C LEU A 521 -10.79 -10.62 7.60
N ILE A 522 -9.89 -10.34 6.67
CA ILE A 522 -8.45 -10.54 6.88
C ILE A 522 -7.80 -9.19 7.13
N GLU A 523 -7.12 -9.05 8.26
CA GLU A 523 -6.19 -7.96 8.54
C GLU A 523 -4.76 -8.40 8.21
N GLY A 524 -4.10 -7.69 7.30
CA GLY A 524 -2.69 -7.89 7.04
C GLY A 524 -1.85 -7.34 8.20
N CYS A 525 -0.84 -8.09 8.61
CA CYS A 525 0.21 -7.67 9.53
C CYS A 525 1.55 -8.16 9.01
N SER A 526 2.62 -7.44 9.27
CA SER A 526 3.97 -7.90 8.97
C SER A 526 4.93 -7.19 9.93
N GLY A 527 4.94 -7.66 11.19
CA GLY A 527 5.55 -6.88 12.27
C GLY A 527 5.00 -5.45 12.25
N GLY A 528 3.70 -5.28 12.35
CA GLY A 528 3.03 -4.01 12.05
C GLY A 528 2.86 -3.76 10.55
N GLY A 529 3.28 -2.59 10.09
CA GLY A 529 3.06 -2.08 8.74
C GLY A 529 4.11 -2.47 7.69
N GLY A 530 4.82 -3.59 7.85
CA GLY A 530 5.89 -4.01 6.93
C GLY A 530 5.43 -4.42 5.53
N ARG A 531 4.14 -4.70 5.35
CA ARG A 531 3.49 -4.92 4.05
C ARG A 531 2.23 -4.05 3.92
N PHE A 532 2.32 -2.79 4.33
CA PHE A 532 1.24 -1.83 4.13
C PHE A 532 1.30 -1.31 2.70
N ASP A 533 0.76 -2.07 1.78
CA ASP A 533 0.80 -1.83 0.34
C ASP A 533 -0.50 -2.24 -0.37
N ALA A 534 -0.68 -1.75 -1.59
CA ALA A 534 -1.88 -1.99 -2.38
C ALA A 534 -2.01 -3.46 -2.84
N GLY A 535 -0.90 -4.21 -2.90
CA GLY A 535 -0.93 -5.66 -3.22
C GLY A 535 -1.60 -6.47 -2.13
N MET A 536 -1.24 -6.25 -0.85
CA MET A 536 -1.92 -6.88 0.28
C MET A 536 -3.38 -6.43 0.39
N MET A 537 -3.69 -5.15 0.14
CA MET A 537 -5.06 -4.62 0.23
C MET A 537 -6.05 -5.28 -0.74
N TYR A 538 -5.56 -5.92 -1.79
CA TYR A 538 -6.39 -6.70 -2.70
C TYR A 538 -7.03 -7.92 -2.01
N TYR A 539 -6.38 -8.45 -0.99
CA TYR A 539 -6.82 -9.61 -0.20
C TYR A 539 -7.22 -9.23 1.23
N THR A 540 -6.57 -8.23 1.79
CA THR A 540 -6.72 -7.79 3.19
C THR A 540 -7.18 -6.33 3.22
N PRO A 541 -8.52 -6.07 3.26
CA PRO A 541 -9.07 -4.72 3.14
C PRO A 541 -8.73 -3.79 4.31
N GLN A 542 -8.05 -4.31 5.32
CA GLN A 542 -7.37 -3.53 6.36
C GLN A 542 -6.02 -4.16 6.69
N ILE A 543 -5.10 -3.33 7.18
CA ILE A 543 -3.74 -3.72 7.56
C ILE A 543 -3.40 -3.07 8.90
N TRP A 544 -2.80 -3.84 9.81
CA TRP A 544 -2.25 -3.32 11.06
C TRP A 544 -1.18 -2.27 10.75
N CYS A 545 -1.45 -1.04 11.15
CA CYS A 545 -0.68 0.11 10.65
C CYS A 545 0.74 0.12 11.19
N SER A 546 0.91 -0.25 12.47
CA SER A 546 2.19 -0.33 13.18
C SER A 546 2.00 -1.08 14.49
N ASP A 547 3.04 -1.83 14.90
CA ASP A 547 3.12 -2.40 16.26
C ASP A 547 3.30 -1.32 17.33
N ASN A 548 3.58 -0.08 16.94
CA ASN A 548 3.60 1.05 17.85
C ASN A 548 2.16 1.53 18.09
N THR A 549 1.66 1.31 19.29
CA THR A 549 0.33 1.72 19.73
C THR A 549 0.33 3.05 20.51
N ASP A 550 1.48 3.70 20.64
CA ASP A 550 1.57 5.04 21.25
C ASP A 550 0.83 6.08 20.41
N ALA A 551 -0.12 6.78 21.02
CA ALA A 551 -0.99 7.71 20.30
C ALA A 551 -0.21 8.85 19.61
N LEU A 552 0.88 9.33 20.20
CA LEU A 552 1.66 10.46 19.64
C LEU A 552 2.52 10.02 18.45
N ASP A 553 3.18 8.86 18.55
CA ASP A 553 3.92 8.30 17.42
C ASP A 553 2.98 7.92 16.27
N ARG A 554 1.75 7.43 16.59
CA ARG A 554 0.70 7.14 15.59
C ARG A 554 0.27 8.36 14.79
N LEU A 555 0.30 9.58 15.35
CA LEU A 555 0.01 10.79 14.58
C LEU A 555 0.91 10.91 13.34
N GLN A 556 2.21 10.65 13.49
CA GLN A 556 3.16 10.69 12.36
C GLN A 556 3.01 9.50 11.42
N ILE A 557 2.83 8.28 11.97
CA ILE A 557 2.67 7.05 11.19
C ILE A 557 1.40 7.12 10.33
N GLN A 558 0.27 7.54 10.90
CA GLN A 558 -1.02 7.67 10.21
C GLN A 558 -1.00 8.84 9.21
N TYR A 559 -0.34 9.96 9.54
CA TYR A 559 -0.12 11.07 8.62
C TYR A 559 0.59 10.60 7.34
N GLY A 560 1.75 9.95 7.45
CA GLY A 560 2.48 9.45 6.29
C GLY A 560 1.72 8.36 5.52
N THR A 561 0.97 7.51 6.22
CA THR A 561 0.12 6.47 5.61
C THR A 561 -0.98 7.09 4.74
N SER A 562 -1.56 8.20 5.18
CA SER A 562 -2.67 8.88 4.50
C SER A 562 -2.33 9.49 3.14
N PHE A 563 -1.06 9.57 2.75
CA PHE A 563 -0.70 10.07 1.41
C PHE A 563 -1.13 9.12 0.29
N GLY A 564 -1.08 7.81 0.53
CA GLY A 564 -1.36 6.81 -0.51
C GLY A 564 -2.55 5.89 -0.22
N TYR A 565 -2.94 5.73 1.04
CA TYR A 565 -3.84 4.65 1.45
C TYR A 565 -5.08 5.15 2.18
N PRO A 566 -6.27 4.54 1.91
CA PRO A 566 -7.52 4.96 2.53
C PRO A 566 -7.51 4.68 4.05
N ILE A 567 -8.11 5.57 4.81
CA ILE A 567 -8.20 5.44 6.26
C ILE A 567 -8.99 4.19 6.67
N SER A 568 -9.93 3.74 5.86
CA SER A 568 -10.65 2.48 6.06
C SER A 568 -9.75 1.23 6.06
N ALA A 569 -8.51 1.34 5.58
CA ALA A 569 -7.53 0.25 5.59
C ALA A 569 -6.56 0.31 6.79
N VAL A 570 -6.62 1.36 7.61
CA VAL A 570 -5.66 1.60 8.71
C VAL A 570 -6.14 0.92 9.98
N GLY A 571 -5.51 -0.18 10.39
CA GLY A 571 -5.71 -0.80 11.71
C GLY A 571 -5.17 0.10 12.83
N SER A 572 -6.03 0.49 13.79
CA SER A 572 -5.66 1.43 14.86
C SER A 572 -6.39 1.10 16.16
N HIS A 573 -5.62 0.88 17.24
CA HIS A 573 -6.16 0.45 18.52
C HIS A 573 -5.73 1.38 19.68
N VAL A 574 -6.57 1.43 20.70
CA VAL A 574 -6.28 2.04 22.00
C VAL A 574 -5.50 1.03 22.84
N SER A 575 -4.30 1.38 23.26
CA SER A 575 -3.44 0.55 24.14
C SER A 575 -3.48 0.95 25.60
N ALA A 576 -2.84 0.15 26.44
CA ALA A 576 -2.60 0.46 27.84
C ALA A 576 -1.61 1.63 28.02
N VAL A 577 -1.59 2.24 29.21
CA VAL A 577 -0.57 3.19 29.63
C VAL A 577 0.02 2.74 30.98
N PRO A 578 1.33 2.96 31.23
CA PRO A 578 2.34 3.50 30.29
C PRO A 578 2.45 2.64 29.03
N ASN A 579 2.58 3.28 27.85
CA ASN A 579 2.74 2.56 26.60
C ASN A 579 4.00 1.68 26.62
N HIS A 580 3.90 0.43 26.18
CA HIS A 580 5.00 -0.53 26.26
C HIS A 580 6.18 -0.22 25.32
N GLN A 581 5.96 0.53 24.23
CA GLN A 581 7.02 0.93 23.30
C GLN A 581 7.77 2.18 23.79
N THR A 582 7.05 3.17 24.30
CA THR A 582 7.58 4.52 24.58
C THR A 582 7.64 4.87 26.06
N GLY A 583 6.90 4.16 26.91
CA GLY A 583 6.70 4.52 28.32
C GLY A 583 5.81 5.76 28.53
N ARG A 584 5.24 6.32 27.46
CA ARG A 584 4.41 7.53 27.54
C ARG A 584 3.05 7.24 28.17
N ILE A 585 2.54 8.24 28.91
CA ILE A 585 1.22 8.23 29.50
C ILE A 585 0.37 9.31 28.82
N THR A 586 -0.70 8.90 28.17
CA THR A 586 -1.68 9.78 27.52
C THR A 586 -3.08 9.46 28.05
N SER A 587 -3.99 10.43 28.02
CA SER A 587 -5.38 10.21 28.43
C SER A 587 -6.06 9.16 27.56
N LEU A 588 -7.04 8.47 28.11
CA LEU A 588 -7.84 7.50 27.35
C LEU A 588 -8.56 8.20 26.20
N HIS A 589 -9.04 9.43 26.39
CA HIS A 589 -9.66 10.28 25.38
C HIS A 589 -8.71 10.53 24.19
N THR A 590 -7.48 10.97 24.42
CA THR A 590 -6.50 11.22 23.35
C THR A 590 -6.18 9.95 22.57
N ARG A 591 -5.99 8.81 23.28
CA ARG A 591 -5.78 7.52 22.61
C ARG A 591 -6.97 7.14 21.74
N GLY A 592 -8.21 7.39 22.20
CA GLY A 592 -9.44 7.16 21.47
C GLY A 592 -9.53 8.00 20.18
N VAL A 593 -9.33 9.33 20.30
CA VAL A 593 -9.38 10.24 19.14
C VAL A 593 -8.37 9.83 18.05
N VAL A 594 -7.15 9.48 18.42
CA VAL A 594 -6.12 9.05 17.47
C VAL A 594 -6.47 7.69 16.85
N ALA A 595 -6.93 6.73 17.64
CA ALA A 595 -7.30 5.41 17.17
C ALA A 595 -8.55 5.42 16.29
N MET A 596 -9.48 6.34 16.47
CA MET A 596 -10.66 6.51 15.60
C MET A 596 -10.31 6.89 14.16
N ALA A 597 -9.09 7.41 13.91
CA ALA A 597 -8.61 7.62 12.55
C ALA A 597 -8.13 6.30 11.89
N GLY A 598 -9.01 5.31 11.86
CA GLY A 598 -8.75 3.99 11.30
C GLY A 598 -9.89 3.02 11.54
N THR A 599 -9.59 1.72 11.44
CA THR A 599 -10.46 0.63 11.90
C THR A 599 -10.22 0.45 13.40
N PHE A 600 -11.21 0.84 14.20
CA PHE A 600 -11.09 1.08 15.62
C PHE A 600 -11.10 -0.20 16.46
N GLY A 601 -10.24 -0.26 17.46
CA GLY A 601 -10.20 -1.36 18.42
C GLY A 601 -9.40 -1.05 19.68
N TYR A 602 -9.17 -2.08 20.48
CA TYR A 602 -8.47 -2.00 21.75
C TYR A 602 -7.41 -3.11 21.87
N GLU A 603 -6.29 -2.78 22.47
CA GLU A 603 -5.22 -3.73 22.86
C GLU A 603 -4.83 -3.45 24.32
N LEU A 604 -5.67 -3.87 25.26
CA LEU A 604 -5.45 -3.69 26.70
C LEU A 604 -6.28 -4.67 27.51
N ASN A 605 -5.92 -4.86 28.78
CA ASN A 605 -6.67 -5.72 29.67
C ASN A 605 -7.86 -4.97 30.28
N LEU A 606 -9.05 -5.18 29.69
CA LEU A 606 -10.31 -4.55 30.12
C LEU A 606 -10.68 -4.84 31.59
N GLY A 607 -10.28 -5.98 32.11
CA GLY A 607 -10.55 -6.39 33.50
C GLY A 607 -9.74 -5.59 34.55
N LYS A 608 -8.68 -4.89 34.12
CA LYS A 608 -7.85 -4.05 35.01
C LYS A 608 -8.27 -2.59 35.06
N LEU A 609 -9.25 -2.19 34.24
CA LEU A 609 -9.73 -0.81 34.18
C LEU A 609 -10.68 -0.45 35.30
N SER A 610 -10.68 0.81 35.72
CA SER A 610 -11.69 1.37 36.63
C SER A 610 -13.06 1.46 35.93
N GLU A 611 -14.13 1.60 36.70
CA GLU A 611 -15.46 1.79 36.11
C GLU A 611 -15.58 3.10 35.31
N GLU A 612 -14.87 4.15 35.73
CA GLU A 612 -14.80 5.42 35.01
C GLU A 612 -14.14 5.24 33.64
N GLU A 613 -13.04 4.47 33.56
CA GLU A 613 -12.37 4.14 32.27
C GLU A 613 -13.27 3.26 31.40
N LYS A 614 -14.00 2.30 31.97
CA LYS A 614 -14.96 1.48 31.20
C LYS A 614 -16.12 2.31 30.67
N GLU A 615 -16.58 3.32 31.43
CA GLU A 615 -17.62 4.24 30.94
C GLU A 615 -17.11 5.10 29.79
N GLU A 616 -15.87 5.58 29.86
CA GLU A 616 -15.24 6.30 28.78
C GLU A 616 -15.09 5.42 27.51
N ILE A 617 -14.73 4.13 27.65
CA ILE A 617 -14.71 3.18 26.54
C ILE A 617 -16.10 3.02 25.91
N ARG A 618 -17.17 2.90 26.71
CA ARG A 618 -18.55 2.83 26.18
C ARG A 618 -18.87 4.07 25.35
N SER A 619 -18.51 5.24 25.83
CA SER A 619 -18.69 6.50 25.10
C SER A 619 -17.90 6.50 23.78
N GLN A 620 -16.63 6.07 23.79
CA GLN A 620 -15.80 5.97 22.59
C GLN A 620 -16.38 4.99 21.57
N VAL A 621 -16.89 3.84 22.01
CA VAL A 621 -17.53 2.83 21.16
C VAL A 621 -18.79 3.39 20.48
N GLU A 622 -19.63 4.12 21.23
CA GLU A 622 -20.83 4.77 20.69
C GLU A 622 -20.47 5.87 19.72
N GLU A 623 -19.48 6.69 20.04
CA GLU A 623 -18.98 7.78 19.21
C GLU A 623 -18.37 7.26 17.91
N TYR A 624 -17.53 6.23 17.97
CA TYR A 624 -16.99 5.61 16.76
C TYR A 624 -18.10 5.03 15.87
N ARG A 625 -19.08 4.33 16.43
CA ARG A 625 -20.22 3.82 15.64
C ARG A 625 -20.99 4.94 14.93
N LYS A 626 -21.14 6.10 15.57
CA LYS A 626 -21.76 7.27 14.95
C LYS A 626 -20.94 7.79 13.77
N PHE A 627 -19.62 7.89 13.92
CA PHE A 627 -18.74 8.50 12.92
C PHE A 627 -18.10 7.50 11.95
N ALA A 628 -18.17 6.19 12.18
CA ALA A 628 -17.55 5.19 11.34
C ALA A 628 -17.91 5.30 9.84
N PRO A 629 -19.17 5.58 9.44
CA PRO A 629 -19.48 5.81 8.03
C PRO A 629 -18.67 6.96 7.42
N LEU A 630 -18.59 8.10 8.13
CA LEU A 630 -17.82 9.27 7.68
C LEU A 630 -16.32 8.99 7.66
N ILE A 631 -15.78 8.33 8.70
CA ILE A 631 -14.36 7.99 8.81
C ILE A 631 -13.94 7.03 7.67
N GLN A 632 -14.75 6.02 7.37
CA GLN A 632 -14.39 4.99 6.39
C GLN A 632 -14.64 5.40 4.94
N THR A 633 -15.61 6.26 4.67
CA THR A 633 -16.00 6.61 3.29
C THR A 633 -15.82 8.07 2.95
N GLY A 634 -15.71 8.97 3.92
CA GLY A 634 -15.51 10.40 3.72
C GLY A 634 -14.14 10.73 3.11
N LEU A 635 -14.03 11.96 2.61
CA LEU A 635 -12.79 12.53 2.11
C LEU A 635 -11.90 12.91 3.29
N TYR A 636 -10.68 12.41 3.30
CA TYR A 636 -9.70 12.73 4.34
C TYR A 636 -8.87 13.94 3.94
N TYR A 637 -8.70 14.88 4.87
CA TYR A 637 -7.88 16.07 4.70
C TYR A 637 -6.81 16.13 5.79
N ARG A 638 -5.53 16.19 5.40
CA ARG A 638 -4.44 16.62 6.28
C ARG A 638 -4.53 18.13 6.43
N LEU A 639 -4.57 18.63 7.66
CA LEU A 639 -4.71 20.06 7.97
C LEU A 639 -3.46 20.63 8.65
N SER A 640 -2.56 19.77 9.12
CA SER A 640 -1.24 20.14 9.63
C SER A 640 -0.22 19.04 9.34
N ASP A 641 1.07 19.38 9.42
CA ASP A 641 2.17 18.41 9.38
C ASP A 641 2.65 18.15 10.82
N PRO A 642 2.35 16.97 11.42
CA PRO A 642 2.68 16.67 12.81
C PRO A 642 4.19 16.62 13.10
N SER A 643 5.03 16.66 12.06
CA SER A 643 6.50 16.75 12.22
C SER A 643 7.03 18.18 12.30
N LYS A 644 6.18 19.19 12.02
CA LYS A 644 6.56 20.60 11.94
C LYS A 644 5.75 21.50 12.84
N GLU A 645 4.51 21.10 13.14
CA GLU A 645 3.56 21.90 13.93
C GLU A 645 3.49 21.40 15.38
N GLU A 646 3.15 22.29 16.30
CA GLU A 646 2.91 21.95 17.71
C GLU A 646 1.63 21.10 17.92
N TYR A 647 0.88 20.87 16.84
CA TYR A 647 -0.34 20.09 16.84
C TYR A 647 -0.47 19.23 15.58
N ALA A 648 -1.22 18.14 15.69
CA ALA A 648 -1.69 17.36 14.56
C ALA A 648 -3.17 17.61 14.34
N ALA A 649 -3.55 17.94 13.09
CA ALA A 649 -4.95 18.18 12.72
C ALA A 649 -5.31 17.46 11.42
N TRP A 650 -6.49 16.84 11.44
CA TRP A 650 -7.08 16.20 10.26
C TRP A 650 -8.60 16.28 10.29
N ALA A 651 -9.22 16.18 9.12
CA ALA A 651 -10.67 16.16 9.03
C ALA A 651 -11.16 15.08 8.08
N PHE A 652 -12.35 14.56 8.39
CA PHE A 652 -13.16 13.78 7.48
C PHE A 652 -14.33 14.67 7.00
N VAL A 653 -14.55 14.70 5.69
CA VAL A 653 -15.64 15.48 5.09
C VAL A 653 -16.47 14.54 4.23
N SER A 654 -17.80 14.55 4.37
CA SER A 654 -18.67 13.76 3.51
C SER A 654 -18.56 14.21 2.04
N GLU A 655 -18.78 13.29 1.08
CA GLU A 655 -18.68 13.62 -0.35
C GLU A 655 -19.65 14.74 -0.78
N ASP A 656 -20.80 14.85 -0.12
CA ASP A 656 -21.78 15.93 -0.34
C ASP A 656 -21.45 17.23 0.42
N GLN A 657 -20.33 17.26 1.16
CA GLN A 657 -19.82 18.38 1.95
C GLN A 657 -20.78 18.84 3.08
N LYS A 658 -21.68 17.98 3.55
CA LYS A 658 -22.66 18.31 4.58
C LYS A 658 -22.22 17.92 5.99
N GLU A 659 -21.29 17.03 6.15
CA GLU A 659 -20.83 16.52 7.44
C GLU A 659 -19.31 16.58 7.54
N VAL A 660 -18.81 17.04 8.68
CA VAL A 660 -17.37 17.21 8.94
C VAL A 660 -17.04 16.73 10.35
N LEU A 661 -16.01 15.93 10.45
CA LEU A 661 -15.40 15.57 11.74
C LEU A 661 -13.96 16.10 11.76
N LEU A 662 -13.74 17.20 12.47
CA LEU A 662 -12.42 17.78 12.72
C LEU A 662 -11.81 17.11 13.95
N ASN A 663 -10.53 16.72 13.87
CA ASN A 663 -9.76 16.17 14.97
C ASN A 663 -8.46 16.95 15.12
N VAL A 664 -8.10 17.30 16.35
CA VAL A 664 -6.86 18.02 16.67
C VAL A 664 -6.23 17.41 17.93
N VAL A 665 -4.93 17.17 17.89
CA VAL A 665 -4.15 16.72 19.05
C VAL A 665 -3.00 17.70 19.27
N MET A 666 -2.95 18.32 20.45
CA MET A 666 -1.83 19.18 20.84
C MET A 666 -0.64 18.32 21.23
N GLN A 667 0.49 18.47 20.53
CA GLN A 667 1.70 17.69 20.77
C GLN A 667 2.64 18.35 21.77
N GLU A 668 2.78 19.67 21.67
CA GLU A 668 3.69 20.46 22.49
C GLU A 668 2.96 21.68 23.06
N ILE A 669 3.34 22.10 24.26
CA ILE A 669 2.82 23.30 24.92
C ILE A 669 3.98 24.08 25.50
N HIS A 670 4.03 25.37 25.21
CA HIS A 670 5.07 26.29 25.69
C HIS A 670 4.49 27.34 26.63
N GLY A 671 5.33 27.91 27.50
CA GLY A 671 4.92 28.99 28.39
C GLY A 671 4.42 30.22 27.63
N ASN A 672 3.42 30.93 28.15
CA ASN A 672 2.71 32.03 27.47
C ASN A 672 2.13 31.60 26.11
N MET A 673 1.28 30.57 26.18
CA MET A 673 0.71 29.87 25.02
C MET A 673 0.08 30.82 24.01
N THR A 674 0.30 30.50 22.74
CA THR A 674 -0.38 31.15 21.59
C THR A 674 -1.67 30.41 21.24
N VAL A 675 -2.56 31.08 20.51
CA VAL A 675 -3.76 30.44 19.95
C VAL A 675 -3.39 29.83 18.58
N ASN A 676 -3.58 28.53 18.44
CA ASN A 676 -3.46 27.84 17.16
C ASN A 676 -4.78 27.92 16.39
N TYR A 677 -4.73 28.27 15.10
CA TYR A 677 -5.87 28.34 14.22
C TYR A 677 -5.79 27.22 13.18
N VAL A 678 -6.83 26.40 13.07
CA VAL A 678 -6.91 25.29 12.13
C VAL A 678 -7.83 25.66 10.98
N ASN A 679 -7.28 25.78 9.77
CA ASN A 679 -8.03 26.01 8.54
C ASN A 679 -8.57 24.69 8.02
N LEU A 680 -9.91 24.58 7.91
CA LEU A 680 -10.53 23.40 7.33
C LEU A 680 -10.37 23.40 5.79
N GLN A 681 -10.65 22.26 5.18
CA GLN A 681 -10.63 22.10 3.72
C GLN A 681 -11.84 21.29 3.26
N GLY A 682 -12.19 21.40 1.97
CA GLY A 682 -13.23 20.59 1.35
C GLY A 682 -14.66 21.00 1.67
N LEU A 683 -14.88 22.16 2.28
CA LEU A 683 -16.20 22.64 2.64
C LEU A 683 -16.88 23.39 1.48
N LYS A 684 -18.20 23.45 1.52
CA LYS A 684 -18.96 24.30 0.60
C LYS A 684 -18.91 25.76 1.07
N CYS A 685 -18.25 26.64 0.30
CA CYS A 685 -18.01 28.03 0.67
C CYS A 685 -19.30 28.81 1.08
N SER A 686 -20.43 28.51 0.44
CA SER A 686 -21.71 29.22 0.69
C SER A 686 -22.52 28.60 1.84
N ALA A 687 -22.16 27.46 2.36
CA ALA A 687 -22.91 26.78 3.42
C ALA A 687 -22.58 27.36 4.80
N VAL A 688 -23.53 27.20 5.72
CA VAL A 688 -23.34 27.44 7.15
C VAL A 688 -23.22 26.09 7.84
N TYR A 689 -22.20 25.93 8.66
CA TYR A 689 -21.94 24.69 9.43
C TYR A 689 -22.23 24.94 10.90
N ARG A 690 -23.02 24.04 11.49
CA ARG A 690 -23.35 24.07 12.91
C ARG A 690 -22.51 23.02 13.64
N ASP A 691 -21.84 23.44 14.68
CA ASP A 691 -21.23 22.56 15.68
C ASP A 691 -22.35 21.88 16.49
N THR A 692 -22.37 20.55 16.47
CA THR A 692 -23.45 19.77 17.09
C THR A 692 -23.38 19.76 18.61
N GLU A 693 -22.24 20.05 19.21
CA GLU A 693 -22.05 20.11 20.66
C GLU A 693 -22.41 21.47 21.21
N THR A 694 -21.85 22.55 20.65
CA THR A 694 -22.02 23.91 21.17
C THR A 694 -23.19 24.65 20.56
N GLY A 695 -23.72 24.18 19.41
CA GLY A 695 -24.75 24.86 18.63
C GLY A 695 -24.28 26.13 17.88
N LYS A 696 -22.98 26.46 17.96
CA LYS A 696 -22.41 27.59 17.22
C LYS A 696 -22.43 27.33 15.73
N THR A 697 -22.59 28.40 14.95
CA THR A 697 -22.62 28.33 13.49
C THR A 697 -21.44 29.09 12.88
N TYR A 698 -20.92 28.55 11.77
CA TYR A 698 -19.77 29.07 11.07
C TYR A 698 -20.03 29.09 9.56
N ASN A 699 -19.56 30.09 8.85
CA ASN A 699 -19.59 30.09 7.40
C ASN A 699 -18.46 29.20 6.84
N GLY A 700 -18.76 28.38 5.82
CA GLY A 700 -17.80 27.44 5.24
C GLY A 700 -16.56 28.12 4.66
N ALA A 701 -16.72 29.25 3.95
CA ALA A 701 -15.56 30.00 3.47
C ALA A 701 -14.71 30.55 4.62
N ALA A 702 -15.33 31.04 5.70
CA ALA A 702 -14.59 31.54 6.86
C ALA A 702 -13.80 30.42 7.57
N LEU A 703 -14.37 29.23 7.70
CA LEU A 703 -13.66 28.06 8.25
C LEU A 703 -12.44 27.67 7.41
N MET A 704 -12.51 27.83 6.09
CA MET A 704 -11.39 27.47 5.19
C MET A 704 -10.33 28.59 5.13
N GLU A 705 -10.72 29.87 5.17
CA GLU A 705 -9.80 30.99 4.98
C GLU A 705 -9.25 31.55 6.30
N ALA A 706 -10.08 31.64 7.34
CA ALA A 706 -9.70 32.20 8.63
C ALA A 706 -9.45 31.13 9.69
N GLY A 707 -9.96 29.92 9.50
CA GLY A 707 -9.81 28.79 10.43
C GLY A 707 -10.66 28.90 11.70
N ILE A 708 -10.45 27.98 12.60
CA ILE A 708 -11.09 27.90 13.92
C ILE A 708 -10.02 27.93 15.01
N PRO A 709 -10.17 28.80 16.04
CA PRO A 709 -9.22 28.83 17.14
C PRO A 709 -9.35 27.60 18.04
N MET A 710 -8.24 26.95 18.34
CA MET A 710 -8.18 25.85 19.29
C MET A 710 -8.17 26.38 20.73
N PRO A 711 -8.75 25.62 21.68
CA PRO A 711 -8.68 25.95 23.10
C PRO A 711 -7.23 26.11 23.58
N VAL A 712 -6.98 27.10 24.41
CA VAL A 712 -5.68 27.31 25.05
C VAL A 712 -5.78 26.73 26.45
N GLU A 713 -5.23 25.54 26.66
CA GLU A 713 -5.30 24.82 27.92
C GLU A 713 -3.95 24.25 28.33
N MET A 714 -3.66 24.24 29.63
CA MET A 714 -2.45 23.63 30.15
C MET A 714 -2.51 22.10 30.08
N GLY A 715 -1.37 21.48 29.84
CA GLY A 715 -1.20 20.02 29.76
C GLY A 715 -1.01 19.54 28.31
N GLU A 716 0.02 18.72 28.11
CA GLU A 716 0.37 18.14 26.81
C GLU A 716 -0.62 17.05 26.39
N PHE A 717 -0.62 16.76 25.10
CA PHE A 717 -1.31 15.62 24.47
C PHE A 717 -2.84 15.67 24.58
N LYS A 718 -3.42 16.86 24.69
CA LYS A 718 -4.87 17.02 24.68
C LYS A 718 -5.44 16.89 23.29
N ALA A 719 -6.50 16.12 23.14
CA ALA A 719 -7.24 15.95 21.91
C ALA A 719 -8.56 16.70 21.94
N TYR A 720 -8.93 17.22 20.76
CA TYR A 720 -10.21 17.89 20.53
C TYR A 720 -10.86 17.30 19.29
N GLN A 721 -12.15 17.06 19.40
CA GLN A 721 -12.99 16.64 18.27
C GLN A 721 -14.12 17.64 18.09
N MET A 722 -14.45 17.94 16.85
CA MET A 722 -15.57 18.82 16.53
C MET A 722 -16.37 18.23 15.37
N HIS A 723 -17.66 18.03 15.59
CA HIS A 723 -18.59 17.54 14.59
C HIS A 723 -19.45 18.69 14.05
N LEU A 724 -19.28 18.99 12.74
CA LEU A 724 -19.98 20.06 12.06
C LEU A 724 -20.98 19.50 11.05
N VAL A 725 -22.20 20.07 11.04
CA VAL A 725 -23.24 19.70 10.08
C VAL A 725 -23.64 20.94 9.29
N GLY A 726 -23.57 20.84 7.95
CA GLY A 726 -23.93 21.89 7.01
C GLY A 726 -25.44 22.09 6.95
N GLU A 727 -25.87 23.32 7.08
CA GLU A 727 -27.25 23.78 6.87
C GLU A 727 -27.36 24.33 5.45
N GLU A 728 -28.46 24.05 4.77
CA GLU A 728 -28.73 24.56 3.39
C GLU A 728 -28.93 26.07 3.32
#